data_ca1df93c78507e4c7d27dd87aa78069c
#
_entry.id   ca1df93c78507e4c7d27dd87aa78069c
#
_cell.length_a   1.000
_cell.length_b   1.000
_cell.length_c   1.000
_cell.angle_alpha   90.00
_cell.angle_beta   90.00
_cell.angle_gamma   90.00
#
_symmetry.space_group_name_H-M   'P 1'
#
loop_
_entity.id
_entity.type
_entity.pdbx_description
1 polymer ?
#
loop_
_entity_poly.entity_id
_entity_poly.type
_entity_poly.pdbx_seq_one_letter_code
_entity_poly.pdbx_strand_id
1 'polypeptide(L)'
;MLKATQVNNLDIFTPAKWQTVILRNYGLVKTNLIAKVLKCTTKRVDIEAARLGIEQIRYKMVWREKSYITIIRNNWNLLNYEQLLTLLDMSEEELTYNLDNNDFLGIKLGNFKPEADFVYYQKLSKEEIKQTHKIQKILKKYFIENYVSPFSFEYNKSNGKNYDKHDRIIYPYSLECGDVFLKTSKAISNEELEAYSSNGINGLWIGAKLRDLCYYPFSKKKDKKYLKRRQNLNEFIDFAKSYGLNVFLYLNEPRGINLNELDPKYDHLKGRIEGEIVALCVAHKEIQNYLYKSTKELVKNIPNLDGIITITSSENLTHCKHVPGSDCKVCKDYRPYELACLINNTMFKAIKDAGSKTRIIANQWGWAPYCDYLPGEAKKGIDLLDQNIEIMCVSEFGTHKKGNHFYDIGEYSLSHAEPCIETIELLNYAKQKNHKILGKIQVNNSWEMSIVPYVPCFENVFNHLKKLRELGVNDYMLSWTLGGFPSAALSLASSCNYDDWLNQNFGNDYEAVKDAIHEVSRGFSYFPFNTKLLYLSPLNQGPSNLLYRNVTNRKATMVTFPYDDVSSWVSKDEENDFINKMQNLIKHFKKALKILMAINNPSNDILEIIRYLNVWTICYESTLNQYLFNLNKVDENKNLNIYLNKELKLTLELYKLASLDSTIGFEASNQYVFTQNTFLEKIINIILLKKNV
;
A
#
# COMPACT_ATOMS: atom_id res chain seq x y z
N MET A 1 5.98 -20.58 -5.08
CA MET A 1 6.34 -19.40 -5.91
C MET A 1 5.32 -19.22 -7.02
N LEU A 2 5.13 -17.99 -7.50
CA LEU A 2 4.21 -17.68 -8.59
C LEU A 2 4.67 -18.36 -9.90
N LYS A 3 3.71 -18.80 -10.72
CA LYS A 3 4.04 -19.41 -12.03
C LYS A 3 4.74 -18.40 -12.94
N ALA A 4 5.77 -18.84 -13.63
CA ALA A 4 6.40 -18.04 -14.66
C ALA A 4 5.47 -17.97 -15.90
N THR A 5 5.45 -16.80 -16.55
CA THR A 5 4.73 -16.58 -17.81
C THR A 5 5.68 -16.01 -18.84
N GLN A 6 5.52 -16.40 -20.10
CA GLN A 6 6.30 -15.81 -21.19
C GLN A 6 6.07 -14.31 -21.26
N VAL A 7 7.17 -13.57 -21.30
CA VAL A 7 7.14 -12.11 -21.43
C VAL A 7 8.15 -11.69 -22.49
N ASN A 8 7.73 -10.82 -23.39
CA ASN A 8 8.62 -10.22 -24.38
C ASN A 8 9.76 -9.44 -23.69
N ASN A 9 10.95 -9.47 -24.27
CA ASN A 9 12.10 -8.74 -23.72
C ASN A 9 11.77 -7.27 -23.51
N LEU A 10 12.07 -6.75 -22.32
CA LEU A 10 12.03 -5.32 -22.05
C LEU A 10 13.16 -4.62 -22.80
N ASP A 11 12.86 -3.49 -23.42
CA ASP A 11 13.90 -2.57 -23.86
C ASP A 11 14.69 -2.12 -22.64
N ILE A 12 15.98 -2.40 -22.65
CA ILE A 12 16.94 -1.91 -21.67
C ILE A 12 17.60 -0.66 -22.22
N PHE A 13 17.95 0.27 -21.34
CA PHE A 13 18.54 1.56 -21.73
C PHE A 13 20.05 1.63 -21.45
N THR A 14 20.63 0.51 -21.07
CA THR A 14 22.09 0.30 -21.01
C THR A 14 22.54 -0.61 -22.14
N PRO A 15 23.77 -0.51 -22.64
CA PRO A 15 24.27 -1.35 -23.72
C PRO A 15 24.17 -2.86 -23.48
N ALA A 16 24.33 -3.29 -22.23
CA ALA A 16 24.19 -4.69 -21.86
C ALA A 16 23.23 -4.85 -20.67
N LYS A 17 22.43 -5.93 -20.65
CA LYS A 17 21.43 -6.23 -19.61
C LYS A 17 22.02 -6.29 -18.20
N TRP A 18 23.26 -6.82 -18.05
CA TRP A 18 23.95 -6.86 -16.78
C TRP A 18 24.30 -5.46 -16.21
N GLN A 19 24.48 -4.45 -17.08
CA GLN A 19 24.66 -3.06 -16.65
C GLN A 19 23.38 -2.50 -16.01
N THR A 20 22.19 -2.89 -16.51
CA THR A 20 20.91 -2.53 -15.87
C THR A 20 20.82 -3.15 -14.48
N VAL A 21 21.28 -4.41 -14.29
CA VAL A 21 21.34 -5.03 -12.95
C VAL A 21 22.20 -4.21 -12.00
N ILE A 22 23.38 -3.76 -12.44
CA ILE A 22 24.26 -2.91 -11.63
C ILE A 22 23.57 -1.56 -11.36
N LEU A 23 23.04 -0.90 -12.39
CA LEU A 23 22.39 0.42 -12.26
C LEU A 23 21.24 0.40 -11.24
N ARG A 24 20.39 -0.61 -11.27
CA ARG A 24 19.22 -0.72 -10.38
C ARG A 24 19.57 -1.11 -8.94
N ASN A 25 20.70 -1.79 -8.71
CA ASN A 25 20.98 -2.43 -7.43
C ASN A 25 22.23 -1.91 -6.70
N TYR A 26 23.10 -1.15 -7.38
CA TYR A 26 24.31 -0.63 -6.75
C TYR A 26 23.94 0.36 -5.63
N GLY A 27 24.44 0.10 -4.43
CA GLY A 27 24.10 0.87 -3.22
C GLY A 27 22.81 0.42 -2.50
N LEU A 28 21.91 -0.30 -3.17
CA LEU A 28 20.72 -0.90 -2.54
C LEU A 28 21.00 -2.32 -2.04
N VAL A 29 21.89 -3.03 -2.74
CA VAL A 29 22.27 -4.42 -2.44
C VAL A 29 23.78 -4.47 -2.20
N LYS A 30 24.23 -5.38 -1.33
CA LYS A 30 25.68 -5.63 -1.12
C LYS A 30 26.34 -6.00 -2.45
N THR A 31 27.45 -5.37 -2.78
CA THR A 31 28.18 -5.56 -4.07
C THR A 31 28.54 -7.04 -4.33
N ASN A 32 28.81 -7.81 -3.26
CA ASN A 32 29.11 -9.25 -3.40
C ASN A 32 27.89 -10.07 -3.87
N LEU A 33 26.67 -9.67 -3.56
CA LEU A 33 25.44 -10.34 -4.05
C LEU A 33 25.21 -10.02 -5.53
N ILE A 34 25.43 -8.75 -5.94
CA ILE A 34 25.39 -8.38 -7.35
C ILE A 34 26.46 -9.18 -8.14
N ALA A 35 27.66 -9.32 -7.58
CA ALA A 35 28.74 -10.10 -8.17
C ALA A 35 28.37 -11.59 -8.33
N LYS A 36 27.72 -12.20 -7.32
CA LYS A 36 27.21 -13.57 -7.40
C LYS A 36 26.16 -13.73 -8.51
N VAL A 37 25.19 -12.82 -8.59
CA VAL A 37 24.16 -12.81 -9.65
C VAL A 37 24.80 -12.76 -11.04
N LEU A 38 25.82 -11.91 -11.23
CA LEU A 38 26.47 -11.67 -12.52
C LEU A 38 27.62 -12.65 -12.79
N LYS A 39 27.93 -13.57 -11.89
CA LYS A 39 29.08 -14.50 -11.98
C LYS A 39 30.39 -13.78 -12.27
N CYS A 40 30.67 -12.71 -11.54
CA CYS A 40 31.91 -11.94 -11.64
C CYS A 40 32.48 -11.60 -10.25
N THR A 41 33.58 -10.86 -10.20
CA THR A 41 34.17 -10.41 -8.92
C THR A 41 33.52 -9.13 -8.44
N THR A 42 33.50 -8.89 -7.12
CA THR A 42 33.07 -7.62 -6.51
C THR A 42 33.81 -6.43 -7.11
N LYS A 43 35.14 -6.53 -7.26
CA LYS A 43 35.96 -5.50 -7.91
C LYS A 43 35.48 -5.18 -9.33
N ARG A 44 34.98 -6.20 -10.07
CA ARG A 44 34.41 -5.97 -11.41
C ARG A 44 33.12 -5.15 -11.33
N VAL A 45 32.22 -5.44 -10.39
CA VAL A 45 31.00 -4.66 -10.20
C VAL A 45 31.32 -3.19 -9.89
N ASP A 46 32.31 -2.94 -9.01
CA ASP A 46 32.71 -1.56 -8.67
C ASP A 46 33.32 -0.82 -9.88
N ILE A 47 34.14 -1.51 -10.69
CA ILE A 47 34.69 -0.93 -11.94
C ILE A 47 33.55 -0.55 -12.90
N GLU A 48 32.56 -1.42 -13.07
CA GLU A 48 31.46 -1.16 -14.00
C GLU A 48 30.48 -0.10 -13.45
N ALA A 49 30.28 -0.03 -12.13
CA ALA A 49 29.56 1.07 -11.49
C ALA A 49 30.24 2.42 -11.74
N ALA A 50 31.58 2.47 -11.64
CA ALA A 50 32.36 3.66 -11.99
C ALA A 50 32.29 4.01 -13.48
N ARG A 51 32.26 3.02 -14.36
CA ARG A 51 32.03 3.22 -15.79
C ARG A 51 30.66 3.78 -16.11
N LEU A 52 29.64 3.43 -15.31
CA LEU A 52 28.31 4.02 -15.42
C LEU A 52 28.24 5.41 -14.76
N GLY A 53 29.15 5.75 -13.85
CA GLY A 53 29.16 7.03 -13.12
C GLY A 53 28.27 7.04 -11.90
N ILE A 54 28.08 5.89 -11.25
CA ILE A 54 27.27 5.70 -10.04
C ILE A 54 28.09 5.21 -8.84
N GLU A 55 29.40 5.22 -8.93
CA GLU A 55 30.35 4.76 -7.90
C GLU A 55 30.21 5.47 -6.55
N GLN A 56 29.53 6.61 -6.52
CA GLN A 56 29.33 7.41 -5.31
C GLN A 56 28.15 6.90 -4.46
N ILE A 57 27.24 6.08 -5.02
CA ILE A 57 26.10 5.52 -4.27
C ILE A 57 26.65 4.51 -3.25
N ARG A 58 26.38 4.74 -1.98
CA ARG A 58 26.86 3.90 -0.88
C ARG A 58 25.78 2.93 -0.41
N TYR A 59 26.18 1.66 -0.22
CA TYR A 59 25.30 0.67 0.36
C TYR A 59 24.89 1.04 1.79
N LYS A 60 23.58 0.92 2.08
CA LYS A 60 23.01 1.06 3.41
C LYS A 60 22.23 -0.21 3.75
N MET A 61 22.53 -0.81 4.90
CA MET A 61 21.95 -2.10 5.33
C MET A 61 20.42 -2.05 5.43
N VAL A 62 19.87 -0.89 5.76
CA VAL A 62 18.43 -0.62 5.86
C VAL A 62 17.64 -1.00 4.58
N TRP A 63 18.26 -0.93 3.41
CA TRP A 63 17.63 -1.38 2.17
C TRP A 63 17.27 -2.87 2.21
N ARG A 64 18.15 -3.72 2.73
CA ARG A 64 17.90 -5.17 2.85
C ARG A 64 16.92 -5.48 3.98
N GLU A 65 17.03 -4.76 5.08
CA GLU A 65 16.24 -5.02 6.29
C GLU A 65 14.81 -4.51 6.19
N LYS A 66 14.62 -3.30 5.63
CA LYS A 66 13.35 -2.58 5.63
C LYS A 66 12.78 -2.29 4.24
N SER A 67 13.48 -2.60 3.15
CA SER A 67 13.05 -2.22 1.79
C SER A 67 13.28 -3.29 0.72
N TYR A 68 13.22 -4.56 1.10
CA TYR A 68 13.40 -5.66 0.15
C TYR A 68 12.30 -5.68 -0.94
N ILE A 69 11.10 -5.17 -0.67
CA ILE A 69 10.02 -5.06 -1.67
C ILE A 69 10.45 -4.13 -2.81
N THR A 70 11.13 -3.02 -2.51
CA THR A 70 11.72 -2.14 -3.53
C THR A 70 12.69 -2.90 -4.44
N ILE A 71 13.55 -3.76 -3.86
CA ILE A 71 14.50 -4.58 -4.62
C ILE A 71 13.75 -5.61 -5.49
N ILE A 72 12.72 -6.27 -4.93
CA ILE A 72 11.86 -7.19 -5.70
C ILE A 72 11.25 -6.47 -6.90
N ARG A 73 10.61 -5.33 -6.69
CA ARG A 73 9.93 -4.57 -7.76
C ARG A 73 10.87 -4.15 -8.87
N ASN A 74 12.05 -3.62 -8.52
CA ASN A 74 13.06 -3.17 -9.49
C ASN A 74 13.60 -4.29 -10.36
N ASN A 75 13.55 -5.54 -9.88
CA ASN A 75 14.14 -6.69 -10.54
C ASN A 75 13.12 -7.75 -11.00
N TRP A 76 11.82 -7.57 -10.73
CA TRP A 76 10.78 -8.54 -11.00
C TRP A 76 10.70 -8.96 -12.47
N ASN A 77 10.86 -8.00 -13.37
CA ASN A 77 10.88 -8.23 -14.83
C ASN A 77 12.30 -8.46 -15.40
N LEU A 78 13.35 -8.28 -14.61
CA LEU A 78 14.73 -8.28 -15.09
C LEU A 78 15.44 -9.61 -14.83
N LEU A 79 15.22 -10.23 -13.67
CA LEU A 79 15.89 -11.43 -13.20
C LEU A 79 14.93 -12.62 -13.09
N ASN A 80 15.42 -13.83 -13.29
CA ASN A 80 14.68 -15.04 -12.94
C ASN A 80 14.65 -15.27 -11.41
N TYR A 81 13.93 -16.29 -10.92
CA TYR A 81 13.80 -16.53 -9.49
C TYR A 81 15.13 -16.82 -8.80
N GLU A 82 15.99 -17.67 -9.39
CA GLU A 82 17.28 -18.05 -8.80
C GLU A 82 18.18 -16.82 -8.57
N GLN A 83 18.27 -15.96 -9.58
CA GLN A 83 19.06 -14.72 -9.48
C GLN A 83 18.41 -13.70 -8.54
N LEU A 84 17.08 -13.66 -8.49
CA LEU A 84 16.37 -12.78 -7.55
C LEU A 84 16.58 -13.22 -6.10
N LEU A 85 16.48 -14.52 -5.78
CA LEU A 85 16.79 -15.08 -4.47
C LEU A 85 18.24 -14.77 -4.05
N THR A 86 19.18 -14.96 -4.99
CA THR A 86 20.59 -14.62 -4.76
C THR A 86 20.78 -13.14 -4.46
N LEU A 87 20.11 -12.27 -5.20
CA LEU A 87 20.19 -10.81 -5.03
C LEU A 87 19.62 -10.35 -3.68
N LEU A 88 18.50 -10.96 -3.28
CA LEU A 88 17.81 -10.66 -2.02
C LEU A 88 18.51 -11.29 -0.80
N ASP A 89 19.42 -12.26 -1.00
CA ASP A 89 20.00 -13.09 0.06
C ASP A 89 18.88 -13.76 0.89
N MET A 90 17.88 -14.29 0.21
CA MET A 90 16.69 -14.94 0.78
C MET A 90 16.59 -16.38 0.33
N SER A 91 16.01 -17.23 1.18
CA SER A 91 15.57 -18.56 0.78
C SER A 91 14.27 -18.50 -0.04
N GLU A 92 13.99 -19.59 -0.76
CA GLU A 92 12.71 -19.74 -1.47
C GLU A 92 11.51 -19.68 -0.50
N GLU A 93 11.67 -20.26 0.69
CA GLU A 93 10.64 -20.26 1.73
C GLU A 93 10.36 -18.83 2.24
N GLU A 94 11.43 -18.03 2.45
CA GLU A 94 11.31 -16.64 2.90
C GLU A 94 10.63 -15.76 1.83
N LEU A 95 11.03 -15.89 0.57
CA LEU A 95 10.40 -15.13 -0.52
C LEU A 95 8.92 -15.52 -0.69
N THR A 96 8.61 -16.82 -0.65
CA THR A 96 7.23 -17.31 -0.75
C THR A 96 6.38 -16.76 0.41
N TYR A 97 6.93 -16.83 1.65
CA TYR A 97 6.25 -16.24 2.80
C TYR A 97 5.95 -14.74 2.58
N ASN A 98 6.92 -13.99 2.09
CA ASN A 98 6.75 -12.56 1.85
C ASN A 98 5.75 -12.25 0.73
N LEU A 99 5.72 -13.03 -0.34
CA LEU A 99 4.73 -12.87 -1.42
C LEU A 99 3.30 -13.12 -0.93
N ASP A 100 3.13 -14.08 0.00
CA ASP A 100 1.82 -14.48 0.51
C ASP A 100 1.33 -13.60 1.68
N ASN A 101 2.25 -12.94 2.38
CA ASN A 101 1.97 -12.34 3.68
C ASN A 101 2.17 -10.83 3.77
N ASN A 102 2.91 -10.22 2.85
CA ASN A 102 3.11 -8.78 2.86
C ASN A 102 2.03 -8.09 2.05
N ASP A 103 0.99 -7.65 2.72
CA ASP A 103 -0.09 -6.81 2.20
C ASP A 103 -0.37 -7.07 0.70
N PHE A 104 -0.71 -8.32 0.37
CA PHE A 104 -1.05 -8.75 -0.99
C PHE A 104 0.07 -8.59 -2.02
N LEU A 105 1.34 -8.66 -1.63
CA LEU A 105 2.47 -8.45 -2.55
C LEU A 105 2.37 -9.34 -3.80
N GLY A 106 2.02 -10.62 -3.65
CA GLY A 106 1.81 -11.52 -4.79
C GLY A 106 0.73 -11.03 -5.75
N ILE A 107 -0.38 -10.54 -5.21
CA ILE A 107 -1.50 -9.96 -6.00
C ILE A 107 -1.06 -8.66 -6.66
N LYS A 108 -0.38 -7.77 -5.93
CA LYS A 108 0.17 -6.51 -6.46
C LYS A 108 1.15 -6.75 -7.61
N LEU A 109 1.87 -7.87 -7.59
CA LEU A 109 2.75 -8.33 -8.67
C LEU A 109 2.02 -9.07 -9.79
N GLY A 110 0.68 -9.16 -9.73
CA GLY A 110 -0.20 -9.75 -10.74
C GLY A 110 -0.35 -11.26 -10.66
N ASN A 111 0.04 -11.90 -9.55
CA ASN A 111 0.02 -13.36 -9.33
C ASN A 111 0.84 -14.15 -10.35
N PHE A 112 1.83 -13.51 -10.97
CA PHE A 112 2.75 -14.18 -11.90
C PHE A 112 4.16 -13.61 -11.78
N LYS A 113 5.15 -14.40 -12.17
CA LYS A 113 6.54 -13.97 -12.33
C LYS A 113 6.89 -14.01 -13.83
N PRO A 114 7.27 -12.88 -14.44
CA PRO A 114 7.74 -12.89 -15.82
C PRO A 114 8.98 -13.78 -15.97
N GLU A 115 9.03 -14.59 -17.04
CA GLU A 115 10.24 -15.32 -17.41
C GLU A 115 11.34 -14.33 -17.77
N ALA A 116 12.55 -14.63 -17.33
CA ALA A 116 13.73 -13.85 -17.65
C ALA A 116 14.92 -14.81 -17.83
N ASP A 117 15.71 -14.56 -18.86
CA ASP A 117 16.97 -15.29 -19.07
C ASP A 117 17.97 -14.97 -17.97
N PHE A 118 18.90 -15.89 -17.74
CA PHE A 118 20.02 -15.63 -16.87
C PHE A 118 20.87 -14.46 -17.36
N VAL A 119 21.21 -13.55 -16.47
CA VAL A 119 22.01 -12.38 -16.74
C VAL A 119 23.40 -12.56 -16.15
N TYR A 120 24.40 -12.58 -17.00
CA TYR A 120 25.80 -12.73 -16.59
C TYR A 120 26.65 -11.59 -17.12
N TYR A 121 27.73 -11.28 -16.41
CA TYR A 121 28.74 -10.35 -16.88
C TYR A 121 29.37 -10.84 -18.19
N GLN A 122 29.46 -9.98 -19.16
CA GLN A 122 30.18 -10.18 -20.42
C GLN A 122 31.03 -8.97 -20.74
N LYS A 123 32.18 -9.19 -21.39
CA LYS A 123 33.05 -8.10 -21.79
C LYS A 123 32.35 -7.28 -22.88
N LEU A 124 32.30 -5.97 -22.67
CA LEU A 124 31.72 -5.04 -23.64
C LEU A 124 32.54 -4.97 -24.93
N SER A 125 31.88 -4.86 -26.05
CA SER A 125 32.45 -4.49 -27.33
C SER A 125 32.91 -3.00 -27.32
N LYS A 126 33.69 -2.61 -28.33
CA LYS A 126 34.13 -1.23 -28.46
C LYS A 126 32.97 -0.23 -28.57
N GLU A 127 31.91 -0.62 -29.27
CA GLU A 127 30.72 0.24 -29.43
C GLU A 127 29.93 0.35 -28.12
N GLU A 128 29.73 -0.75 -27.41
CA GLU A 128 29.07 -0.74 -26.10
C GLU A 128 29.85 0.09 -25.06
N ILE A 129 31.19 0.06 -25.10
CA ILE A 129 32.03 0.92 -24.27
C ILE A 129 31.79 2.39 -24.61
N LYS A 130 31.73 2.75 -25.89
CA LYS A 130 31.44 4.11 -26.34
C LYS A 130 30.06 4.58 -25.88
N GLN A 131 29.05 3.71 -25.99
CA GLN A 131 27.70 4.01 -25.51
C GLN A 131 27.68 4.16 -23.98
N THR A 132 28.36 3.29 -23.24
CA THR A 132 28.51 3.39 -21.77
C THR A 132 29.15 4.74 -21.37
N HIS A 133 30.15 5.22 -22.08
CA HIS A 133 30.75 6.56 -21.82
C HIS A 133 29.76 7.72 -22.06
N LYS A 134 28.83 7.58 -23.05
CA LYS A 134 27.77 8.58 -23.21
C LYS A 134 26.81 8.58 -22.04
N ILE A 135 26.42 7.38 -21.55
CA ILE A 135 25.59 7.21 -20.36
C ILE A 135 26.28 7.78 -19.13
N GLN A 136 27.56 7.47 -18.90
CA GLN A 136 28.33 8.02 -17.80
C GLN A 136 28.30 9.56 -17.76
N LYS A 137 28.49 10.21 -18.92
CA LYS A 137 28.41 11.67 -19.00
C LYS A 137 27.02 12.21 -18.62
N ILE A 138 25.96 11.51 -19.02
CA ILE A 138 24.58 11.86 -18.66
C ILE A 138 24.40 11.72 -17.15
N LEU A 139 24.76 10.57 -16.58
CA LEU A 139 24.56 10.30 -15.17
C LEU A 139 25.36 11.26 -14.29
N LYS A 140 26.65 11.51 -14.60
CA LYS A 140 27.47 12.49 -13.86
C LYS A 140 26.90 13.91 -13.90
N LYS A 141 26.24 14.30 -14.99
CA LYS A 141 25.58 15.61 -15.10
C LYS A 141 24.39 15.78 -14.16
N TYR A 142 23.63 14.72 -13.93
CA TYR A 142 22.38 14.77 -13.17
C TYR A 142 22.49 14.08 -11.80
N PHE A 143 23.64 13.58 -11.43
CA PHE A 143 23.85 12.92 -10.15
C PHE A 143 23.69 13.91 -8.99
N ILE A 144 22.91 13.52 -7.97
CA ILE A 144 22.75 14.28 -6.73
C ILE A 144 23.59 13.60 -5.65
N GLU A 145 24.66 14.29 -5.19
CA GLU A 145 25.61 13.72 -4.22
C GLU A 145 25.01 13.52 -2.83
N ASN A 146 24.22 14.49 -2.36
CA ASN A 146 23.62 14.51 -1.02
C ASN A 146 22.17 14.00 -1.05
N TYR A 147 21.94 12.80 -1.59
CA TYR A 147 20.63 12.17 -1.54
C TYR A 147 20.32 11.71 -0.11
N VAL A 148 19.15 12.07 0.42
CA VAL A 148 18.73 11.76 1.77
C VAL A 148 18.80 10.25 2.08
N SER A 149 19.10 9.91 3.32
CA SER A 149 19.12 8.51 3.74
C SER A 149 17.71 7.93 3.73
N PRO A 150 17.49 6.71 3.21
CA PRO A 150 16.21 6.05 3.35
C PRO A 150 15.88 5.84 4.83
N PHE A 151 14.59 5.91 5.16
CA PHE A 151 14.05 5.76 6.53
C PHE A 151 14.55 6.79 7.55
N SER A 152 15.10 7.93 7.12
CA SER A 152 15.37 9.07 8.00
C SER A 152 14.12 9.95 8.07
N PHE A 153 13.04 9.38 8.62
CA PHE A 153 11.78 10.08 8.79
C PHE A 153 11.84 11.06 9.96
N GLU A 154 11.34 12.26 9.73
CA GLU A 154 11.12 13.25 10.77
C GLU A 154 9.63 13.35 11.02
N TYR A 155 9.23 13.33 12.29
CA TYR A 155 7.84 13.35 12.68
C TYR A 155 7.53 14.65 13.43
N ASN A 156 6.54 15.39 12.95
CA ASN A 156 6.03 16.57 13.64
C ASN A 156 5.16 16.16 14.83
N LYS A 157 5.44 16.73 15.99
CA LYS A 157 4.65 16.53 17.20
C LYS A 157 3.71 17.72 17.36
N SER A 158 2.41 17.49 17.34
CA SER A 158 1.46 18.54 17.67
C SER A 158 1.47 18.80 19.19
N ASN A 159 1.16 20.02 19.59
CA ASN A 159 1.03 20.37 21.02
C ASN A 159 -0.33 19.96 21.61
N GLY A 160 -1.19 19.35 20.84
CA GLY A 160 -2.55 18.99 21.21
C GLY A 160 -2.66 17.51 21.59
N LYS A 161 -2.47 17.18 22.88
CA LYS A 161 -2.95 15.89 23.40
C LYS A 161 -4.47 15.91 23.39
N ASN A 162 -5.07 15.23 22.44
CA ASN A 162 -6.51 15.06 22.43
C ASN A 162 -6.85 13.79 23.23
N TYR A 163 -7.36 13.97 24.44
CA TYR A 163 -7.80 12.88 25.32
C TYR A 163 -9.24 12.46 24.99
N ASP A 164 -9.55 12.28 23.72
CA ASP A 164 -10.80 11.70 23.31
C ASP A 164 -10.84 10.23 23.76
N LYS A 165 -11.94 9.80 24.37
CA LYS A 165 -12.14 8.42 24.82
C LYS A 165 -12.46 7.45 23.66
N HIS A 166 -12.64 7.99 22.47
CA HIS A 166 -12.97 7.22 21.29
C HIS A 166 -11.73 6.61 20.64
N ASP A 167 -11.93 5.49 19.96
CA ASP A 167 -10.85 4.82 19.25
C ASP A 167 -10.35 5.64 18.06
N ARG A 168 -9.03 5.80 17.97
CA ARG A 168 -8.29 6.40 16.87
C ARG A 168 -7.20 5.42 16.48
N ILE A 169 -7.54 4.50 15.59
CA ILE A 169 -6.69 3.35 15.25
C ILE A 169 -6.00 3.61 13.92
N ILE A 170 -4.68 3.38 13.86
CA ILE A 170 -3.88 3.60 12.64
C ILE A 170 -2.91 2.44 12.40
N TYR A 171 -2.50 2.23 11.14
CA TYR A 171 -1.39 1.35 10.79
C TYR A 171 -0.06 2.08 10.98
N PRO A 172 0.95 1.50 11.63
CA PRO A 172 2.24 2.15 11.81
C PRO A 172 2.97 2.41 10.49
N TYR A 173 3.45 3.65 10.29
CA TYR A 173 4.07 4.09 9.04
C TYR A 173 5.36 3.36 8.71
N SER A 174 6.25 3.18 9.71
CA SER A 174 7.55 2.56 9.50
C SER A 174 7.61 1.08 9.90
N LEU A 175 6.46 0.42 10.12
CA LEU A 175 6.43 -0.98 10.51
C LEU A 175 7.20 -1.83 9.50
N GLU A 176 8.12 -2.64 9.99
CA GLU A 176 8.89 -3.54 9.15
C GLU A 176 8.00 -4.58 8.48
N CYS A 177 8.24 -4.84 7.21
CA CYS A 177 7.56 -5.90 6.48
C CYS A 177 8.13 -7.28 6.78
N GLY A 178 7.36 -8.32 6.46
CA GLY A 178 7.72 -9.71 6.67
C GLY A 178 7.32 -10.24 8.03
N ASP A 179 8.07 -11.22 8.53
CA ASP A 179 7.83 -11.84 9.84
C ASP A 179 8.49 -11.02 10.95
N VAL A 180 7.98 -9.79 11.14
CA VAL A 180 8.60 -8.80 12.03
C VAL A 180 8.71 -9.31 13.46
N PHE A 181 7.66 -9.95 13.99
CA PHE A 181 7.65 -10.45 15.36
C PHE A 181 8.50 -11.71 15.58
N LEU A 182 8.94 -12.37 14.51
CA LEU A 182 9.98 -13.38 14.64
C LEU A 182 11.35 -12.74 14.90
N LYS A 183 11.59 -11.57 14.34
CA LYS A 183 12.89 -10.88 14.38
C LYS A 183 13.05 -9.98 15.59
N THR A 184 12.04 -9.19 15.94
CA THR A 184 12.14 -8.13 16.93
C THR A 184 10.82 -7.83 17.64
N SER A 185 10.91 -7.29 18.87
CA SER A 185 9.83 -6.60 19.58
C SER A 185 9.87 -5.07 19.40
N LYS A 186 10.94 -4.54 18.76
CA LYS A 186 11.13 -3.10 18.49
C LYS A 186 10.88 -2.80 17.01
N ALA A 187 9.66 -3.04 16.58
CA ALA A 187 9.27 -2.90 15.18
C ALA A 187 9.05 -1.44 14.74
N ILE A 188 8.91 -0.52 15.71
CA ILE A 188 8.60 0.91 15.49
C ILE A 188 9.51 1.74 16.39
N SER A 189 9.87 2.96 15.99
CA SER A 189 10.71 3.85 16.79
C SER A 189 9.92 4.56 17.90
N ASN A 190 10.64 5.01 18.93
CA ASN A 190 10.08 5.82 20.03
C ASN A 190 9.45 7.11 19.48
N GLU A 191 10.16 7.77 18.56
CA GLU A 191 9.77 9.04 17.97
C GLU A 191 8.43 8.91 17.23
N GLU A 192 8.22 7.80 16.54
CA GLU A 192 6.96 7.54 15.82
C GLU A 192 5.80 7.29 16.80
N LEU A 193 6.03 6.51 17.88
CA LEU A 193 5.00 6.27 18.90
C LEU A 193 4.61 7.56 19.64
N GLU A 194 5.59 8.40 19.98
CA GLU A 194 5.34 9.73 20.57
C GLU A 194 4.54 10.62 19.61
N ALA A 195 4.88 10.62 18.33
CA ALA A 195 4.19 11.42 17.33
C ALA A 195 2.72 10.96 17.15
N TYR A 196 2.42 9.65 17.17
CA TYR A 196 1.04 9.17 17.19
C TYR A 196 0.28 9.69 18.40
N SER A 197 0.80 9.48 19.59
CA SER A 197 0.15 9.91 20.84
C SER A 197 -0.10 11.42 20.83
N SER A 198 0.88 12.24 20.38
CA SER A 198 0.75 13.69 20.31
C SER A 198 -0.28 14.15 19.28
N ASN A 199 -0.52 13.38 18.21
CA ASN A 199 -1.51 13.67 17.16
C ASN A 199 -2.89 13.03 17.42
N GLY A 200 -3.14 12.59 18.68
CA GLY A 200 -4.47 12.11 19.11
C GLY A 200 -4.77 10.65 18.75
N ILE A 201 -3.77 9.88 18.34
CA ILE A 201 -3.92 8.44 18.12
C ILE A 201 -3.80 7.71 19.46
N ASN A 202 -4.64 6.70 19.66
CA ASN A 202 -4.65 5.85 20.85
C ASN A 202 -4.69 4.35 20.53
N GLY A 203 -4.58 3.97 19.26
CA GLY A 203 -4.57 2.57 18.83
C GLY A 203 -3.72 2.33 17.59
N LEU A 204 -2.99 1.21 17.58
CA LEU A 204 -2.24 0.69 16.44
C LEU A 204 -2.88 -0.61 15.99
N TRP A 205 -3.06 -0.80 14.67
CA TRP A 205 -3.45 -2.11 14.15
C TRP A 205 -2.32 -2.75 13.35
N ILE A 206 -2.17 -4.06 13.47
CA ILE A 206 -1.09 -4.84 12.86
C ILE A 206 -1.67 -6.10 12.26
N GLY A 207 -1.28 -6.43 11.03
CA GLY A 207 -1.65 -7.68 10.38
C GLY A 207 -0.98 -8.89 11.05
N ALA A 208 -1.75 -9.95 11.29
CA ALA A 208 -1.27 -11.21 11.81
C ALA A 208 -2.08 -12.39 11.26
N LYS A 209 -1.61 -13.60 11.51
CA LYS A 209 -2.33 -14.84 11.28
C LYS A 209 -2.39 -15.66 12.54
N LEU A 210 -3.53 -16.26 12.79
CA LEU A 210 -3.70 -17.11 13.96
C LEU A 210 -2.70 -18.29 13.96
N ARG A 211 -2.39 -18.86 12.77
CA ARG A 211 -1.40 -19.92 12.60
C ARG A 211 0.05 -19.51 12.88
N ASP A 212 0.36 -18.21 12.80
CA ASP A 212 1.70 -17.67 13.10
C ASP A 212 1.87 -17.38 14.60
N LEU A 213 0.75 -17.27 15.33
CA LEU A 213 0.70 -16.98 16.76
C LEU A 213 0.24 -18.17 17.63
N CYS A 214 -0.29 -19.23 17.03
CA CYS A 214 -0.77 -20.42 17.71
C CYS A 214 -0.38 -21.69 16.96
N TYR A 215 -0.46 -22.84 17.64
CA TYR A 215 -0.22 -24.11 17.00
C TYR A 215 -1.23 -24.38 15.86
N TYR A 216 -0.73 -24.66 14.66
CA TYR A 216 -1.54 -24.96 13.48
C TYR A 216 -1.50 -26.44 13.14
N PRO A 217 -2.60 -27.20 13.32
CA PRO A 217 -2.60 -28.64 13.16
C PRO A 217 -2.64 -29.09 11.70
N PHE A 218 -3.11 -28.27 10.76
CA PHE A 218 -3.47 -28.70 9.40
C PHE A 218 -2.29 -28.75 8.42
N SER A 219 -1.15 -28.14 8.73
CA SER A 219 0.04 -28.18 7.87
C SER A 219 0.88 -29.44 8.10
N LYS A 220 1.49 -29.97 7.03
CA LYS A 220 2.51 -31.02 7.09
C LYS A 220 3.69 -30.60 7.96
N LYS A 221 4.16 -29.36 7.79
CA LYS A 221 5.24 -28.76 8.59
C LYS A 221 4.66 -28.11 9.85
N LYS A 222 5.16 -28.50 11.01
CA LYS A 222 4.76 -27.93 12.30
C LYS A 222 5.74 -26.81 12.67
N ASP A 223 5.25 -25.57 12.63
CA ASP A 223 6.04 -24.42 13.05
C ASP A 223 5.90 -24.18 14.57
N LYS A 224 7.02 -24.14 15.29
CA LYS A 224 7.08 -23.79 16.72
C LYS A 224 7.48 -22.33 16.96
N LYS A 225 7.77 -21.58 15.92
CA LYS A 225 8.20 -20.18 16.00
C LYS A 225 7.11 -19.24 16.53
N TYR A 226 5.84 -19.70 16.55
CA TYR A 226 4.73 -18.94 17.13
C TYR A 226 4.97 -18.54 18.61
N LEU A 227 5.74 -19.33 19.37
CA LEU A 227 6.12 -18.98 20.75
C LEU A 227 6.98 -17.73 20.81
N LYS A 228 7.98 -17.62 19.91
CA LYS A 228 8.83 -16.45 19.84
C LYS A 228 8.07 -15.22 19.35
N ARG A 229 7.21 -15.38 18.34
CA ARG A 229 6.36 -14.31 17.85
C ARG A 229 5.44 -13.77 18.95
N ARG A 230 4.82 -14.64 19.75
CA ARG A 230 3.99 -14.22 20.91
C ARG A 230 4.80 -13.46 21.95
N GLN A 231 5.99 -13.92 22.27
CA GLN A 231 6.86 -13.21 23.21
C GLN A 231 7.14 -11.79 22.71
N ASN A 232 7.65 -11.66 21.48
CA ASN A 232 7.98 -10.37 20.88
C ASN A 232 6.75 -9.46 20.74
N LEU A 233 5.58 -10.03 20.42
CA LEU A 233 4.32 -9.29 20.32
C LEU A 233 3.87 -8.76 21.69
N ASN A 234 3.99 -9.55 22.77
CA ASN A 234 3.71 -9.06 24.14
C ASN A 234 4.62 -7.88 24.50
N GLU A 235 5.92 -8.01 24.30
CA GLU A 235 6.89 -6.95 24.53
C GLU A 235 6.56 -5.69 23.71
N PHE A 236 6.14 -5.86 22.46
CA PHE A 236 5.70 -4.75 21.61
C PHE A 236 4.42 -4.08 22.14
N ILE A 237 3.43 -4.86 22.58
CA ILE A 237 2.19 -4.33 23.16
C ILE A 237 2.48 -3.52 24.41
N ASP A 238 3.30 -4.03 25.32
CA ASP A 238 3.67 -3.33 26.55
C ASP A 238 4.44 -2.03 26.23
N PHE A 239 5.30 -2.08 25.23
CA PHE A 239 6.01 -0.91 24.74
C PHE A 239 5.06 0.14 24.13
N ALA A 240 4.15 -0.23 23.27
CA ALA A 240 3.14 0.69 22.69
C ALA A 240 2.25 1.30 23.78
N LYS A 241 1.82 0.50 24.76
CA LYS A 241 1.02 0.97 25.89
C LYS A 241 1.75 1.98 26.78
N SER A 242 3.06 1.95 26.85
CA SER A 242 3.84 2.97 27.57
C SER A 242 3.72 4.38 26.96
N TYR A 243 3.29 4.45 25.68
CA TYR A 243 2.95 5.68 24.97
C TYR A 243 1.44 5.98 24.92
N GLY A 244 0.62 5.18 25.64
CA GLY A 244 -0.85 5.32 25.63
C GLY A 244 -1.53 4.74 24.39
N LEU A 245 -0.84 3.85 23.65
CA LEU A 245 -1.34 3.25 22.42
C LEU A 245 -1.78 1.80 22.66
N ASN A 246 -3.04 1.51 22.37
CA ASN A 246 -3.61 0.18 22.36
C ASN A 246 -3.17 -0.57 21.10
N VAL A 247 -3.19 -1.91 21.12
CA VAL A 247 -2.81 -2.72 19.97
C VAL A 247 -3.95 -3.64 19.55
N PHE A 248 -4.24 -3.63 18.26
CA PHE A 248 -5.26 -4.44 17.59
C PHE A 248 -4.61 -5.37 16.57
N LEU A 249 -4.99 -6.65 16.57
CA LEU A 249 -4.58 -7.57 15.51
C LEU A 249 -5.64 -7.62 14.41
N TYR A 250 -5.21 -7.43 13.17
CA TYR A 250 -6.02 -7.67 11.99
C TYR A 250 -5.87 -9.12 11.56
N LEU A 251 -6.97 -9.87 11.54
CA LEU A 251 -6.98 -11.30 11.23
C LEU A 251 -7.98 -11.64 10.11
N ASN A 252 -7.48 -12.28 9.05
CA ASN A 252 -8.29 -12.95 8.04
C ASN A 252 -8.36 -14.45 8.38
N GLU A 253 -9.33 -14.89 9.15
CA GLU A 253 -9.39 -16.28 9.63
C GLU A 253 -10.71 -16.99 9.27
N PRO A 254 -10.66 -18.31 9.13
CA PRO A 254 -9.47 -19.17 8.98
C PRO A 254 -8.82 -18.97 7.61
N ARG A 255 -7.57 -18.52 7.59
CA ARG A 255 -6.87 -18.28 6.33
C ARG A 255 -6.62 -19.56 5.55
N GLY A 256 -6.92 -19.53 4.26
CA GLY A 256 -6.63 -20.63 3.35
C GLY A 256 -5.16 -21.11 3.41
N ILE A 257 -4.93 -22.35 3.07
CA ILE A 257 -3.62 -23.00 3.07
C ILE A 257 -3.26 -23.46 1.65
N ASN A 258 -1.98 -23.46 1.31
CA ASN A 258 -1.53 -24.03 0.06
C ASN A 258 -1.78 -25.56 0.06
N LEU A 259 -2.33 -26.06 -1.05
CA LEU A 259 -2.65 -27.49 -1.22
C LEU A 259 -1.46 -28.40 -0.94
N ASN A 260 -0.25 -27.96 -1.32
CA ASN A 260 0.99 -28.74 -1.10
C ASN A 260 1.40 -28.78 0.37
N GLU A 261 0.97 -27.82 1.19
CA GLU A 261 1.26 -27.74 2.62
C GLU A 261 0.22 -28.49 3.48
N LEU A 262 -0.98 -28.67 2.98
CA LEU A 262 -2.05 -29.35 3.73
C LEU A 262 -1.67 -30.81 4.01
N ASP A 263 -1.75 -31.22 5.28
CA ASP A 263 -1.53 -32.60 5.70
C ASP A 263 -2.69 -33.48 5.15
N PRO A 264 -2.42 -34.54 4.37
CA PRO A 264 -3.44 -35.37 3.71
C PRO A 264 -4.51 -35.92 4.64
N LYS A 265 -4.21 -36.13 5.91
CA LYS A 265 -5.22 -36.60 6.89
C LYS A 265 -6.38 -35.64 7.09
N TYR A 266 -6.22 -34.37 6.67
CA TYR A 266 -7.24 -33.32 6.73
C TYR A 266 -7.91 -33.03 5.37
N ASP A 267 -7.69 -33.89 4.37
CA ASP A 267 -8.29 -33.73 3.04
C ASP A 267 -9.83 -33.63 3.08
N HIS A 268 -10.46 -34.23 4.06
CA HIS A 268 -11.91 -34.16 4.28
C HIS A 268 -12.41 -32.76 4.68
N LEU A 269 -11.53 -31.87 5.12
CA LEU A 269 -11.86 -30.49 5.50
C LEU A 269 -11.76 -29.51 4.34
N LYS A 270 -11.26 -29.95 3.18
CA LYS A 270 -11.14 -29.11 1.99
C LYS A 270 -12.50 -28.56 1.58
N GLY A 271 -12.54 -27.26 1.42
CA GLY A 271 -13.65 -26.54 0.82
C GLY A 271 -13.28 -26.00 -0.56
N ARG A 272 -13.59 -24.72 -0.81
CA ARG A 272 -13.25 -24.04 -2.08
C ARG A 272 -11.75 -23.99 -2.31
N ILE A 273 -11.38 -24.22 -3.57
CA ILE A 273 -10.00 -24.09 -4.05
C ILE A 273 -9.92 -22.93 -5.04
N GLU A 274 -8.93 -22.05 -4.86
CA GLU A 274 -8.58 -20.98 -5.79
C GLU A 274 -7.08 -21.04 -6.09
N GLY A 275 -6.76 -21.38 -7.33
CA GLY A 275 -5.38 -21.65 -7.73
C GLY A 275 -4.77 -22.79 -6.90
N GLU A 276 -3.75 -22.49 -6.13
CA GLU A 276 -3.08 -23.44 -5.23
C GLU A 276 -3.53 -23.34 -3.78
N ILE A 277 -4.45 -22.42 -3.47
CA ILE A 277 -4.94 -22.17 -2.11
C ILE A 277 -6.29 -22.87 -1.91
N VAL A 278 -6.43 -23.54 -0.77
CA VAL A 278 -7.70 -24.17 -0.35
C VAL A 278 -8.21 -23.54 0.94
N ALA A 279 -9.49 -23.17 0.96
CA ALA A 279 -10.19 -22.86 2.19
C ALA A 279 -10.50 -24.14 2.95
N LEU A 280 -10.25 -24.16 4.25
CA LEU A 280 -10.78 -25.21 5.12
C LEU A 280 -12.23 -24.84 5.52
N CYS A 281 -13.18 -25.72 5.19
CA CYS A 281 -14.61 -25.38 5.32
C CYS A 281 -15.01 -25.17 6.78
N VAL A 282 -15.39 -23.96 7.14
CA VAL A 282 -15.77 -23.55 8.50
C VAL A 282 -17.05 -24.22 9.03
N ALA A 283 -17.83 -24.85 8.15
CA ALA A 283 -18.98 -25.66 8.58
C ALA A 283 -18.58 -26.97 9.31
N HIS A 284 -17.32 -27.42 9.15
CA HIS A 284 -16.79 -28.53 9.93
C HIS A 284 -16.52 -28.13 11.39
N LYS A 285 -17.01 -28.92 12.32
CA LYS A 285 -16.75 -28.71 13.77
C LYS A 285 -15.27 -28.67 14.12
N GLU A 286 -14.45 -29.38 13.39
CA GLU A 286 -13.01 -29.44 13.59
C GLU A 286 -12.35 -28.06 13.32
N ILE A 287 -12.79 -27.35 12.29
CA ILE A 287 -12.31 -25.98 11.99
C ILE A 287 -12.86 -24.99 13.02
N GLN A 288 -14.12 -25.11 13.43
CA GLN A 288 -14.68 -24.28 14.50
C GLN A 288 -13.92 -24.50 15.82
N ASN A 289 -13.59 -25.76 16.15
CA ASN A 289 -12.78 -26.08 17.34
C ASN A 289 -11.35 -25.51 17.26
N TYR A 290 -10.75 -25.52 16.08
CA TYR A 290 -9.44 -24.87 15.86
C TYR A 290 -9.55 -23.36 16.11
N LEU A 291 -10.49 -22.67 15.50
CA LEU A 291 -10.70 -21.23 15.70
C LEU A 291 -10.93 -20.91 17.17
N TYR A 292 -11.80 -21.66 17.83
CA TYR A 292 -12.10 -21.49 19.26
C TYR A 292 -10.86 -21.68 20.14
N LYS A 293 -10.16 -22.83 19.99
CA LYS A 293 -9.00 -23.17 20.82
C LYS A 293 -7.84 -22.17 20.59
N SER A 294 -7.53 -21.86 19.34
CA SER A 294 -6.43 -20.97 18.99
C SER A 294 -6.73 -19.52 19.42
N THR A 295 -7.96 -19.02 19.27
CA THR A 295 -8.34 -17.70 19.77
C THR A 295 -8.26 -17.65 21.31
N LYS A 296 -8.74 -18.68 21.99
CA LYS A 296 -8.65 -18.78 23.46
C LYS A 296 -7.22 -18.82 23.95
N GLU A 297 -6.35 -19.58 23.26
CA GLU A 297 -4.92 -19.65 23.53
C GLU A 297 -4.24 -18.30 23.29
N LEU A 298 -4.57 -17.63 22.17
CA LEU A 298 -4.04 -16.34 21.82
C LEU A 298 -4.26 -15.31 22.92
N VAL A 299 -5.53 -15.08 23.32
CA VAL A 299 -5.88 -14.06 24.30
C VAL A 299 -5.44 -14.39 25.72
N LYS A 300 -5.26 -15.67 26.07
CA LYS A 300 -4.65 -16.08 27.33
C LYS A 300 -3.16 -15.78 27.41
N ASN A 301 -2.46 -15.93 26.29
CA ASN A 301 -1.00 -15.71 26.23
C ASN A 301 -0.62 -14.28 25.80
N ILE A 302 -1.58 -13.47 25.38
CA ILE A 302 -1.41 -12.04 25.04
C ILE A 302 -2.50 -11.25 25.79
N PRO A 303 -2.40 -11.16 27.14
CA PRO A 303 -3.46 -10.62 27.97
C PRO A 303 -3.74 -9.13 27.78
N ASN A 304 -2.74 -8.38 27.27
CA ASN A 304 -2.81 -6.94 27.05
C ASN A 304 -3.25 -6.58 25.62
N LEU A 305 -3.71 -7.57 24.81
CA LEU A 305 -4.25 -7.32 23.48
C LEU A 305 -5.62 -6.63 23.61
N ASP A 306 -5.77 -5.46 22.96
CA ASP A 306 -6.99 -4.65 23.09
C ASP A 306 -8.12 -5.11 22.17
N GLY A 307 -7.79 -5.59 20.97
CA GLY A 307 -8.82 -6.07 20.06
C GLY A 307 -8.30 -6.90 18.88
N ILE A 308 -9.25 -7.55 18.23
CA ILE A 308 -9.08 -8.28 16.97
C ILE A 308 -10.04 -7.68 15.96
N ILE A 309 -9.49 -7.15 14.87
CA ILE A 309 -10.24 -6.70 13.70
C ILE A 309 -10.32 -7.88 12.72
N THR A 310 -11.53 -8.36 12.42
CA THR A 310 -11.71 -9.47 11.50
C THR A 310 -12.16 -8.99 10.13
N ILE A 311 -11.59 -9.56 9.06
CA ILE A 311 -12.16 -9.50 7.72
C ILE A 311 -12.41 -10.94 7.26
N THR A 312 -13.67 -11.28 7.05
CA THR A 312 -14.09 -12.65 6.74
C THR A 312 -14.19 -12.95 5.25
N SER A 313 -14.09 -11.94 4.41
CA SER A 313 -14.00 -12.07 2.96
C SER A 313 -13.21 -10.88 2.41
N SER A 314 -12.11 -11.13 1.75
CA SER A 314 -11.27 -10.15 1.10
C SER A 314 -10.46 -10.84 -0.01
N GLU A 315 -9.28 -10.38 -0.34
CA GLU A 315 -8.36 -11.04 -1.29
C GLU A 315 -7.80 -12.36 -0.76
N ASN A 316 -7.93 -12.60 0.56
CA ASN A 316 -7.50 -13.85 1.18
C ASN A 316 -8.67 -14.81 1.37
N LEU A 317 -8.53 -15.99 0.81
CA LEU A 317 -9.55 -17.05 0.95
C LEU A 317 -9.68 -17.47 2.42
N THR A 318 -10.88 -17.26 2.99
CA THR A 318 -11.20 -17.55 4.40
C THR A 318 -12.28 -18.60 4.57
N HIS A 319 -13.27 -18.66 3.66
CA HIS A 319 -14.35 -19.64 3.67
C HIS A 319 -14.86 -19.95 2.26
N CYS A 320 -15.65 -21.01 2.13
CA CYS A 320 -16.07 -21.51 0.81
C CYS A 320 -16.94 -20.55 0.01
N LYS A 321 -17.68 -19.67 0.68
CA LYS A 321 -18.56 -18.65 0.04
C LYS A 321 -17.88 -17.29 -0.09
N HIS A 322 -16.53 -17.29 -0.07
CA HIS A 322 -15.70 -16.10 -0.21
C HIS A 322 -15.97 -15.33 -1.51
N VAL A 323 -16.15 -16.06 -2.60
CA VAL A 323 -16.60 -15.55 -3.90
C VAL A 323 -17.75 -16.40 -4.44
N PRO A 324 -18.53 -15.92 -5.41
CA PRO A 324 -19.62 -16.68 -6.02
C PRO A 324 -19.18 -18.02 -6.61
N GLY A 325 -20.11 -18.99 -6.68
CA GLY A 325 -19.91 -20.24 -7.39
C GLY A 325 -19.18 -21.33 -6.61
N SER A 326 -19.24 -21.33 -5.30
CA SER A 326 -18.71 -22.46 -4.49
C SER A 326 -19.52 -23.74 -4.65
N ASP A 327 -18.81 -24.84 -4.91
CA ASP A 327 -19.32 -26.21 -5.04
C ASP A 327 -19.14 -27.07 -3.78
N CYS A 328 -18.71 -26.47 -2.68
CA CYS A 328 -18.51 -27.17 -1.41
C CYS A 328 -19.79 -27.80 -0.89
N LYS A 329 -19.84 -29.14 -0.86
CA LYS A 329 -21.03 -29.94 -0.46
C LYS A 329 -21.39 -29.75 1.01
N VAL A 330 -20.42 -29.45 1.88
CA VAL A 330 -20.61 -29.36 3.34
C VAL A 330 -21.34 -28.08 3.74
N CYS A 331 -21.01 -26.96 3.08
CA CYS A 331 -21.64 -25.67 3.37
C CYS A 331 -22.54 -25.17 2.22
N LYS A 332 -23.08 -26.11 1.41
CA LYS A 332 -23.92 -25.76 0.25
C LYS A 332 -25.14 -24.91 0.65
N ASP A 333 -25.72 -25.21 1.80
CA ASP A 333 -26.97 -24.59 2.30
C ASP A 333 -26.70 -23.29 3.10
N TYR A 334 -25.42 -22.96 3.38
CA TYR A 334 -25.07 -21.72 4.06
C TYR A 334 -24.97 -20.55 3.08
N ARG A 335 -25.40 -19.37 3.54
CA ARG A 335 -25.13 -18.10 2.86
C ARG A 335 -23.79 -17.51 3.37
N PRO A 336 -23.13 -16.61 2.61
CA PRO A 336 -21.86 -15.98 3.01
C PRO A 336 -21.93 -15.34 4.41
N TYR A 337 -22.98 -14.58 4.71
CA TYR A 337 -23.13 -13.91 6.00
C TYR A 337 -23.21 -14.89 7.18
N GLU A 338 -23.80 -16.08 7.00
CA GLU A 338 -23.88 -17.09 8.05
C GLU A 338 -22.51 -17.65 8.41
N LEU A 339 -21.65 -17.90 7.39
CA LEU A 339 -20.27 -18.35 7.62
C LEU A 339 -19.42 -17.25 8.27
N ALA A 340 -19.57 -16.00 7.84
CA ALA A 340 -18.90 -14.86 8.45
C ALA A 340 -19.28 -14.69 9.93
N CYS A 341 -20.57 -14.81 10.26
CA CYS A 341 -21.05 -14.74 11.64
C CYS A 341 -20.58 -15.94 12.47
N LEU A 342 -20.56 -17.15 11.89
CA LEU A 342 -20.04 -18.34 12.54
C LEU A 342 -18.58 -18.17 12.98
N ILE A 343 -17.74 -17.58 12.13
CA ILE A 343 -16.34 -17.28 12.44
C ILE A 343 -16.26 -16.29 13.61
N ASN A 344 -16.90 -15.13 13.46
CA ASN A 344 -16.84 -14.05 14.45
C ASN A 344 -17.38 -14.49 15.82
N ASN A 345 -18.56 -15.15 15.86
CA ASN A 345 -19.15 -15.65 17.08
C ASN A 345 -18.29 -16.74 17.76
N THR A 346 -17.65 -17.61 16.96
CA THR A 346 -16.74 -18.63 17.50
C THR A 346 -15.54 -18.01 18.19
N MET A 347 -14.92 -17.00 17.56
CA MET A 347 -13.78 -16.28 18.13
C MET A 347 -14.23 -15.48 19.36
N PHE A 348 -15.35 -14.77 19.30
CA PHE A 348 -15.87 -14.01 20.44
C PHE A 348 -16.19 -14.92 21.64
N LYS A 349 -16.84 -16.08 21.41
CA LYS A 349 -17.09 -17.06 22.47
C LYS A 349 -15.78 -17.52 23.12
N ALA A 350 -14.73 -17.74 22.34
CA ALA A 350 -13.42 -18.15 22.87
C ALA A 350 -12.81 -17.08 23.78
N ILE A 351 -12.93 -15.81 23.42
CA ILE A 351 -12.47 -14.66 24.22
C ILE A 351 -13.25 -14.58 25.52
N LYS A 352 -14.58 -14.65 25.47
CA LYS A 352 -15.45 -14.65 26.63
C LYS A 352 -15.13 -15.79 27.58
N ASP A 353 -15.00 -17.01 27.05
CA ASP A 353 -14.68 -18.22 27.84
C ASP A 353 -13.24 -18.23 28.39
N ALA A 354 -12.38 -17.35 27.88
CA ALA A 354 -11.04 -17.09 28.41
C ALA A 354 -11.04 -16.06 29.56
N GLY A 355 -12.15 -15.34 29.77
CA GLY A 355 -12.23 -14.20 30.69
C GLY A 355 -11.44 -12.98 30.20
N SER A 356 -11.13 -12.89 28.90
CA SER A 356 -10.36 -11.79 28.32
C SER A 356 -11.24 -10.56 28.03
N LYS A 357 -10.63 -9.37 28.09
CA LYS A 357 -11.25 -8.09 27.70
C LYS A 357 -11.02 -7.73 26.24
N THR A 358 -10.30 -8.56 25.49
CA THR A 358 -10.04 -8.35 24.07
C THR A 358 -11.34 -8.20 23.28
N ARG A 359 -11.49 -7.15 22.52
CA ARG A 359 -12.68 -6.86 21.70
C ARG A 359 -12.64 -7.61 20.36
N ILE A 360 -13.78 -7.85 19.75
CA ILE A 360 -13.88 -8.23 18.32
C ILE A 360 -14.57 -7.10 17.57
N ILE A 361 -13.93 -6.66 16.50
CA ILE A 361 -14.43 -5.66 15.55
C ILE A 361 -14.62 -6.38 14.22
N ALA A 362 -15.86 -6.67 13.85
CA ALA A 362 -16.19 -7.28 12.57
C ALA A 362 -16.22 -6.20 11.49
N ASN A 363 -15.20 -6.18 10.62
CA ASN A 363 -15.17 -5.28 9.48
C ASN A 363 -16.04 -5.86 8.36
N GLN A 364 -16.97 -5.07 7.88
CA GLN A 364 -17.90 -5.46 6.81
C GLN A 364 -17.27 -5.48 5.41
N TRP A 365 -15.98 -5.18 5.28
CA TRP A 365 -15.26 -5.42 4.02
C TRP A 365 -15.48 -6.84 3.54
N GLY A 366 -15.92 -7.01 2.31
CA GLY A 366 -16.31 -8.31 1.77
C GLY A 366 -17.78 -8.73 2.07
N TRP A 367 -18.54 -7.96 2.85
CA TRP A 367 -19.98 -8.15 3.00
C TRP A 367 -20.76 -7.37 1.92
N ALA A 368 -20.34 -7.56 0.68
CA ALA A 368 -20.85 -6.84 -0.47
C ALA A 368 -21.27 -7.80 -1.59
N PRO A 369 -22.05 -7.37 -2.58
CA PRO A 369 -22.56 -8.26 -3.64
C PRO A 369 -21.47 -9.04 -4.39
N TYR A 370 -20.27 -8.52 -4.52
CA TYR A 370 -19.16 -9.23 -5.17
C TYR A 370 -18.67 -10.47 -4.40
N CYS A 371 -19.01 -10.59 -3.12
CA CYS A 371 -18.80 -11.80 -2.29
C CYS A 371 -20.04 -12.69 -2.22
N ASP A 372 -20.91 -12.67 -3.23
CA ASP A 372 -22.17 -13.42 -3.29
C ASP A 372 -23.21 -13.03 -2.24
N TYR A 373 -23.07 -11.86 -1.59
CA TYR A 373 -24.08 -11.30 -0.73
C TYR A 373 -25.25 -10.74 -1.56
N LEU A 374 -26.47 -11.14 -1.22
CA LEU A 374 -27.68 -10.56 -1.78
C LEU A 374 -28.05 -9.26 -1.02
N PRO A 375 -28.82 -8.37 -1.63
CA PRO A 375 -29.31 -7.16 -0.96
C PRO A 375 -29.99 -7.52 0.38
N GLY A 376 -29.60 -6.82 1.44
CA GLY A 376 -30.10 -7.02 2.80
C GLY A 376 -29.46 -8.17 3.60
N GLU A 377 -28.59 -8.99 3.01
CA GLU A 377 -27.93 -10.09 3.74
C GLU A 377 -26.93 -9.61 4.79
N ALA A 378 -26.26 -8.47 4.57
CA ALA A 378 -25.40 -7.86 5.57
C ALA A 378 -26.19 -7.52 6.87
N LYS A 379 -27.42 -7.03 6.75
CA LYS A 379 -28.32 -6.80 7.91
C LYS A 379 -28.70 -8.10 8.63
N LYS A 380 -28.97 -9.18 7.88
CA LYS A 380 -29.18 -10.50 8.47
C LYS A 380 -27.95 -11.01 9.21
N GLY A 381 -26.75 -10.70 8.69
CA GLY A 381 -25.51 -10.99 9.39
C GLY A 381 -25.44 -10.30 10.75
N ILE A 382 -25.80 -9.01 10.83
CA ILE A 382 -25.85 -8.27 12.10
C ILE A 382 -26.81 -8.95 13.10
N ASP A 383 -27.96 -9.43 12.65
CA ASP A 383 -28.93 -10.16 13.52
C ASP A 383 -28.35 -11.45 14.11
N LEU A 384 -27.37 -12.08 13.45
CA LEU A 384 -26.74 -13.33 13.91
C LEU A 384 -25.52 -13.12 14.80
N LEU A 385 -24.92 -11.91 14.79
CA LEU A 385 -23.74 -11.60 15.59
C LEU A 385 -24.12 -11.41 17.08
N ASP A 386 -23.22 -11.83 17.98
CA ASP A 386 -23.35 -11.47 19.40
C ASP A 386 -23.30 -9.93 19.54
N GLN A 387 -24.20 -9.37 20.36
CA GLN A 387 -24.31 -7.90 20.54
C GLN A 387 -23.02 -7.20 20.99
N ASN A 388 -22.10 -7.93 21.60
CA ASN A 388 -20.82 -7.38 22.04
C ASN A 388 -19.75 -7.37 20.94
N ILE A 389 -20.05 -7.89 19.74
CA ILE A 389 -19.18 -7.74 18.57
C ILE A 389 -19.42 -6.36 17.98
N GLU A 390 -18.36 -5.59 17.84
CA GLU A 390 -18.40 -4.24 17.27
C GLU A 390 -18.44 -4.33 15.73
N ILE A 391 -19.13 -3.40 15.07
CA ILE A 391 -19.30 -3.37 13.61
C ILE A 391 -18.49 -2.21 13.03
N MET A 392 -17.61 -2.49 12.07
CA MET A 392 -16.85 -1.49 11.35
C MET A 392 -17.19 -1.52 9.87
N CYS A 393 -17.47 -0.35 9.29
CA CYS A 393 -17.70 -0.19 7.86
C CYS A 393 -16.59 0.62 7.21
N VAL A 394 -16.19 0.25 5.98
CA VAL A 394 -15.37 1.10 5.10
C VAL A 394 -16.30 2.14 4.51
N SER A 395 -16.10 3.38 4.92
CA SER A 395 -17.11 4.43 4.81
C SER A 395 -17.50 4.75 3.36
N GLU A 396 -16.54 5.01 2.51
CA GLU A 396 -16.74 5.44 1.13
C GLU A 396 -16.87 4.30 0.11
N PHE A 397 -16.58 3.06 0.51
CA PHE A 397 -16.59 1.90 -0.38
C PHE A 397 -18.01 1.40 -0.64
N GLY A 398 -18.54 1.64 -1.84
CA GLY A 398 -19.88 1.21 -2.26
C GLY A 398 -20.56 2.22 -3.17
N THR A 399 -21.87 2.21 -3.19
CA THR A 399 -22.71 3.01 -4.07
C THR A 399 -22.94 4.42 -3.52
N HIS A 400 -22.73 5.41 -4.38
CA HIS A 400 -22.99 6.82 -4.12
C HIS A 400 -24.06 7.36 -5.05
N LYS A 401 -24.68 8.51 -4.67
CA LYS A 401 -25.71 9.17 -5.45
C LYS A 401 -25.38 10.65 -5.64
N LYS A 402 -25.38 11.10 -6.90
CA LYS A 402 -25.26 12.52 -7.25
C LYS A 402 -26.43 12.94 -8.13
N GLY A 403 -27.38 13.69 -7.58
CA GLY A 403 -28.65 13.96 -8.26
C GLY A 403 -29.45 12.66 -8.51
N ASN A 404 -29.73 12.34 -9.76
CA ASN A 404 -30.40 11.09 -10.15
C ASN A 404 -29.44 10.00 -10.64
N HIS A 405 -28.12 10.25 -10.57
CA HIS A 405 -27.10 9.34 -11.05
C HIS A 405 -26.49 8.54 -9.88
N PHE A 406 -26.36 7.21 -10.04
CA PHE A 406 -25.67 6.33 -9.12
C PHE A 406 -24.31 5.93 -9.71
N TYR A 407 -23.30 5.85 -8.85
CA TYR A 407 -21.95 5.42 -9.22
C TYR A 407 -21.28 4.69 -8.05
N ASP A 408 -20.33 3.84 -8.34
CA ASP A 408 -19.66 3.03 -7.34
C ASP A 408 -18.22 3.50 -7.10
N ILE A 409 -17.83 3.53 -5.83
CA ILE A 409 -16.47 3.71 -5.36
C ILE A 409 -15.96 2.36 -4.88
N GLY A 410 -15.04 1.78 -5.63
CA GLY A 410 -14.54 0.41 -5.41
C GLY A 410 -13.21 0.35 -4.66
N GLU A 411 -12.79 1.42 -4.00
CA GLU A 411 -11.54 1.50 -3.23
C GLU A 411 -11.58 2.66 -2.25
N TYR A 412 -10.59 2.75 -1.34
CA TYR A 412 -10.43 3.91 -0.46
C TYR A 412 -10.23 5.19 -1.23
N SER A 413 -10.93 6.25 -0.81
CA SER A 413 -10.91 7.52 -1.53
C SER A 413 -10.88 8.72 -0.58
N LEU A 414 -10.09 9.72 -0.96
CA LEU A 414 -10.12 11.07 -0.38
C LEU A 414 -10.84 12.07 -1.29
N SER A 415 -11.00 11.75 -2.58
CA SER A 415 -11.76 12.57 -3.52
C SER A 415 -13.28 12.45 -3.33
N HIS A 416 -13.75 11.33 -2.74
CA HIS A 416 -15.14 11.04 -2.38
C HIS A 416 -15.29 11.01 -0.87
N ALA A 417 -15.47 12.19 -0.28
CA ALA A 417 -15.44 12.43 1.16
C ALA A 417 -16.83 12.28 1.79
N GLU A 418 -17.46 11.11 1.63
CA GLU A 418 -18.76 10.82 2.21
C GLU A 418 -19.04 9.31 2.35
N PRO A 419 -19.84 8.91 3.35
CA PRO A 419 -20.25 7.53 3.48
C PRO A 419 -21.12 7.09 2.29
N CYS A 420 -20.90 5.85 1.80
CA CYS A 420 -21.75 5.25 0.78
C CYS A 420 -23.14 4.88 1.33
N ILE A 421 -24.07 4.57 0.44
CA ILE A 421 -25.46 4.24 0.80
C ILE A 421 -25.47 2.99 1.71
N GLU A 422 -24.74 1.95 1.35
CA GLU A 422 -24.68 0.68 2.10
C GLU A 422 -24.13 0.89 3.51
N THR A 423 -23.07 1.73 3.64
CA THR A 423 -22.49 2.08 4.95
C THR A 423 -23.51 2.79 5.84
N ILE A 424 -24.21 3.81 5.29
CA ILE A 424 -25.23 4.53 6.05
C ILE A 424 -26.34 3.57 6.56
N GLU A 425 -26.84 2.71 5.68
CA GLU A 425 -27.86 1.74 6.04
C GLU A 425 -27.38 0.73 7.08
N LEU A 426 -26.18 0.21 6.91
CA LEU A 426 -25.67 -0.86 7.78
C LEU A 426 -25.31 -0.33 9.18
N LEU A 427 -24.67 0.84 9.26
CA LEU A 427 -24.36 1.47 10.55
C LEU A 427 -25.61 1.86 11.33
N ASN A 428 -26.61 2.41 10.67
CA ASN A 428 -27.90 2.70 11.31
C ASN A 428 -28.58 1.43 11.82
N TYR A 429 -28.54 0.35 11.04
CA TYR A 429 -29.12 -0.92 11.46
C TYR A 429 -28.35 -1.55 12.63
N ALA A 430 -27.03 -1.56 12.59
CA ALA A 430 -26.17 -2.05 13.67
C ALA A 430 -26.42 -1.28 14.98
N LYS A 431 -26.56 0.05 14.90
CA LYS A 431 -26.91 0.90 16.04
C LYS A 431 -28.27 0.57 16.62
N GLN A 432 -29.30 0.33 15.79
CA GLN A 432 -30.63 -0.10 16.24
C GLN A 432 -30.60 -1.45 16.97
N LYS A 433 -29.63 -2.31 16.63
CA LYS A 433 -29.39 -3.60 17.30
C LYS A 433 -28.43 -3.49 18.51
N ASN A 434 -28.09 -2.27 18.93
CA ASN A 434 -27.19 -1.94 20.06
C ASN A 434 -25.74 -2.43 19.90
N HIS A 435 -25.25 -2.62 18.67
CA HIS A 435 -23.83 -2.83 18.45
C HIS A 435 -23.07 -1.50 18.56
N LYS A 436 -21.85 -1.54 19.10
CA LYS A 436 -20.90 -0.43 18.94
C LYS A 436 -20.49 -0.37 17.48
N ILE A 437 -20.45 0.85 16.92
CA ILE A 437 -20.15 1.10 15.51
C ILE A 437 -18.86 1.88 15.34
N LEU A 438 -18.09 1.54 14.31
CA LEU A 438 -16.85 2.21 13.94
C LEU A 438 -16.87 2.54 12.44
N GLY A 439 -16.19 3.63 12.07
CA GLY A 439 -15.93 3.99 10.67
C GLY A 439 -14.47 3.73 10.30
N LYS A 440 -14.25 3.10 9.15
CA LYS A 440 -12.92 3.04 8.54
C LYS A 440 -12.86 4.07 7.42
N ILE A 441 -11.90 4.99 7.50
CA ILE A 441 -11.64 6.04 6.50
C ILE A 441 -10.13 6.16 6.23
N GLN A 442 -9.78 6.88 5.17
CA GLN A 442 -8.42 7.38 4.98
C GLN A 442 -8.35 8.85 5.38
N VAL A 443 -7.31 9.22 6.16
CA VAL A 443 -7.07 10.61 6.58
C VAL A 443 -5.88 11.21 5.85
N ASN A 444 -4.79 10.48 5.77
CA ASN A 444 -3.53 10.97 5.23
C ASN A 444 -3.45 10.86 3.70
N ASN A 445 -3.53 9.65 3.19
CA ASN A 445 -3.46 9.38 1.76
C ASN A 445 -4.31 8.14 1.38
N SER A 446 -4.42 7.89 0.08
CA SER A 446 -5.12 6.74 -0.50
C SER A 446 -4.35 6.27 -1.75
N TRP A 447 -4.87 5.26 -2.45
CA TRP A 447 -4.30 4.85 -3.73
C TRP A 447 -4.39 5.92 -4.83
N GLU A 448 -5.20 6.98 -4.62
CA GLU A 448 -5.21 8.16 -5.48
C GLU A 448 -3.86 8.88 -5.46
N MET A 449 -3.14 8.85 -4.34
CA MET A 449 -1.75 9.26 -4.19
C MET A 449 -1.19 8.70 -2.88
N SER A 450 -0.32 7.70 -2.95
CA SER A 450 0.21 6.99 -1.77
C SER A 450 1.67 7.32 -1.44
N ILE A 451 2.39 8.00 -2.32
CA ILE A 451 3.84 8.21 -2.24
C ILE A 451 4.27 9.47 -1.46
N VAL A 452 3.34 10.11 -0.79
CA VAL A 452 3.59 11.21 0.15
C VAL A 452 2.97 10.87 1.49
N PRO A 453 3.49 11.37 2.60
CA PRO A 453 2.94 11.12 3.94
C PRO A 453 1.45 11.40 4.06
N TYR A 454 1.00 12.54 3.53
CA TYR A 454 -0.40 12.91 3.49
C TYR A 454 -0.71 13.84 2.31
N VAL A 455 -1.97 13.87 2.00
CA VAL A 455 -2.57 14.76 1.01
C VAL A 455 -3.21 15.93 1.74
N PRO A 456 -2.91 17.17 1.39
CA PRO A 456 -3.50 18.33 2.04
C PRO A 456 -4.94 18.58 1.58
N CYS A 457 -5.82 17.57 1.64
CA CYS A 457 -7.26 17.71 1.40
C CYS A 457 -8.05 17.71 2.71
N PHE A 458 -7.58 18.46 3.69
CA PHE A 458 -8.12 18.49 5.05
C PHE A 458 -9.60 18.83 5.13
N GLU A 459 -10.09 19.66 4.23
CA GLU A 459 -11.52 20.00 4.14
C GLU A 459 -12.37 18.77 3.78
N ASN A 460 -11.91 17.93 2.83
CA ASN A 460 -12.58 16.69 2.47
C ASN A 460 -12.64 15.74 3.67
N VAL A 461 -11.49 15.54 4.34
CA VAL A 461 -11.40 14.68 5.52
C VAL A 461 -12.31 15.15 6.63
N PHE A 462 -12.30 16.47 6.95
CA PHE A 462 -13.16 17.03 7.97
C PHE A 462 -14.65 16.84 7.65
N ASN A 463 -15.05 17.10 6.40
CA ASN A 463 -16.43 16.94 5.96
C ASN A 463 -16.89 15.47 6.03
N HIS A 464 -16.01 14.52 5.69
CA HIS A 464 -16.28 13.09 5.81
C HIS A 464 -16.50 12.69 7.27
N LEU A 465 -15.59 13.08 8.16
CA LEU A 465 -15.71 12.84 9.60
C LEU A 465 -16.96 13.49 10.19
N LYS A 466 -17.35 14.70 9.74
CA LYS A 466 -18.58 15.36 10.15
C LYS A 466 -19.81 14.53 9.80
N LYS A 467 -19.91 14.05 8.55
CA LYS A 467 -21.02 13.17 8.12
C LYS A 467 -21.09 11.88 8.93
N LEU A 468 -19.96 11.26 9.26
CA LEU A 468 -19.91 10.08 10.11
C LEU A 468 -20.37 10.38 11.54
N ARG A 469 -19.96 11.52 12.14
CA ARG A 469 -20.45 11.97 13.45
C ARG A 469 -21.96 12.19 13.47
N GLU A 470 -22.52 12.73 12.39
CA GLU A 470 -23.99 12.88 12.23
C GLU A 470 -24.71 11.52 12.25
N LEU A 471 -24.08 10.46 11.78
CA LEU A 471 -24.57 9.06 11.92
C LEU A 471 -24.35 8.48 13.33
N GLY A 472 -23.64 9.20 14.22
CA GLY A 472 -23.28 8.73 15.56
C GLY A 472 -22.00 7.91 15.62
N VAL A 473 -21.20 7.89 14.56
CA VAL A 473 -19.88 7.26 14.55
C VAL A 473 -18.86 8.23 15.13
N ASN A 474 -18.17 7.81 16.18
CA ASN A 474 -17.12 8.58 16.83
C ASN A 474 -15.81 7.79 16.99
N ASP A 475 -15.83 6.49 16.75
CA ASP A 475 -14.68 5.59 16.79
C ASP A 475 -14.19 5.31 15.37
N TYR A 476 -12.88 5.42 15.10
CA TYR A 476 -12.35 5.38 13.74
C TYR A 476 -11.09 4.52 13.62
N MET A 477 -11.01 3.79 12.51
CA MET A 477 -9.77 3.32 11.92
C MET A 477 -9.39 4.29 10.79
N LEU A 478 -8.25 4.98 10.91
CA LEU A 478 -7.91 6.17 10.13
C LEU A 478 -7.00 5.91 8.94
N SER A 479 -6.51 4.69 8.79
CA SER A 479 -5.69 4.28 7.65
C SER A 479 -5.86 2.79 7.35
N TRP A 480 -5.54 2.40 6.12
CA TRP A 480 -5.14 1.03 5.80
C TRP A 480 -3.63 0.89 6.05
N THR A 481 -2.93 -0.04 5.37
CA THR A 481 -1.46 -0.12 5.40
C THR A 481 -0.79 1.13 4.83
N LEU A 482 -1.46 1.81 3.89
CA LEU A 482 -1.09 3.16 3.45
C LEU A 482 -1.78 4.22 4.33
N GLY A 483 -1.16 5.38 4.44
CA GLY A 483 -1.71 6.52 5.20
C GLY A 483 -1.36 6.53 6.67
N GLY A 484 -0.40 5.71 7.09
CA GLY A 484 -0.01 5.58 8.49
C GLY A 484 0.88 6.69 9.05
N PHE A 485 1.26 7.72 8.29
CA PHE A 485 2.16 8.77 8.79
C PHE A 485 1.54 9.57 9.95
N PRO A 486 2.29 9.84 11.05
CA PRO A 486 1.77 10.59 12.19
C PRO A 486 1.68 12.10 11.92
N SER A 487 0.79 12.50 11.01
CA SER A 487 0.56 13.90 10.63
C SER A 487 -0.40 14.62 11.57
N ALA A 488 -0.39 15.96 11.55
CA ALA A 488 -1.38 16.79 12.25
C ALA A 488 -2.81 16.54 11.74
N ALA A 489 -2.98 16.09 10.48
CA ALA A 489 -4.29 15.77 9.91
C ALA A 489 -5.06 14.69 10.69
N LEU A 490 -4.36 13.79 11.38
CA LEU A 490 -4.99 12.75 12.21
C LEU A 490 -5.84 13.34 13.34
N SER A 491 -5.46 14.52 13.87
CA SER A 491 -6.20 15.22 14.91
C SER A 491 -7.55 15.78 14.46
N LEU A 492 -7.83 15.84 13.12
CA LEU A 492 -9.15 16.15 12.58
C LEU A 492 -10.22 15.17 13.07
N ALA A 493 -9.85 13.93 13.34
CA ALA A 493 -10.77 12.92 13.86
C ALA A 493 -11.39 13.30 15.21
N SER A 494 -10.69 14.12 15.99
CA SER A 494 -11.14 14.60 17.31
C SER A 494 -11.59 16.08 17.28
N SER A 495 -11.48 16.77 16.15
CA SER A 495 -11.89 18.17 16.02
C SER A 495 -13.37 18.31 15.62
N CYS A 496 -14.11 19.17 16.31
CA CYS A 496 -15.50 19.50 15.99
C CYS A 496 -15.64 20.77 15.12
N ASN A 497 -14.60 21.59 15.03
CA ASN A 497 -14.59 22.84 14.28
C ASN A 497 -13.37 22.92 13.38
N TYR A 498 -13.58 23.10 12.08
CA TYR A 498 -12.52 23.13 11.09
C TYR A 498 -11.65 24.39 11.18
N ASP A 499 -12.26 25.54 11.42
CA ASP A 499 -11.54 26.81 11.51
C ASP A 499 -10.68 26.89 12.76
N ASP A 500 -11.18 26.36 13.89
CA ASP A 500 -10.39 26.24 15.12
C ASP A 500 -9.18 25.32 14.91
N TRP A 501 -9.38 24.20 14.21
CA TRP A 501 -8.29 23.28 13.88
C TRP A 501 -7.24 23.94 12.98
N LEU A 502 -7.66 24.67 11.95
CA LEU A 502 -6.76 25.41 11.07
C LEU A 502 -5.96 26.48 11.83
N ASN A 503 -6.65 27.27 12.66
CA ASN A 503 -5.99 28.31 13.46
C ASN A 503 -4.99 27.74 14.45
N GLN A 504 -5.31 26.60 15.09
CA GLN A 504 -4.42 25.92 16.02
C GLN A 504 -3.14 25.41 15.34
N ASN A 505 -3.23 24.91 14.10
CA ASN A 505 -2.10 24.31 13.39
C ASN A 505 -1.30 25.34 12.56
N PHE A 506 -1.93 26.41 12.04
CA PHE A 506 -1.29 27.34 11.10
C PHE A 506 -1.25 28.79 11.59
N GLY A 507 -1.80 29.08 12.78
CA GLY A 507 -1.72 30.39 13.43
C GLY A 507 -2.20 31.53 12.52
N ASN A 508 -1.41 32.57 12.38
CA ASN A 508 -1.78 33.76 11.61
C ASN A 508 -1.96 33.51 10.10
N ASP A 509 -1.42 32.43 9.57
CA ASP A 509 -1.49 32.09 8.14
C ASP A 509 -2.71 31.21 7.79
N TYR A 510 -3.56 30.88 8.80
CA TYR A 510 -4.63 29.90 8.64
C TYR A 510 -5.63 30.24 7.52
N GLU A 511 -5.95 31.53 7.29
CA GLU A 511 -6.85 31.94 6.21
C GLU A 511 -6.27 31.62 4.82
N ALA A 512 -4.99 31.94 4.60
CA ALA A 512 -4.33 31.62 3.33
C ALA A 512 -4.21 30.10 3.12
N VAL A 513 -3.91 29.36 4.20
CA VAL A 513 -3.90 27.89 4.16
C VAL A 513 -5.28 27.35 3.85
N LYS A 514 -6.35 27.87 4.48
CA LYS A 514 -7.74 27.50 4.23
C LYS A 514 -8.12 27.67 2.76
N ASP A 515 -7.81 28.85 2.18
CA ASP A 515 -8.06 29.14 0.77
C ASP A 515 -7.31 28.14 -0.16
N ALA A 516 -6.06 27.83 0.16
CA ALA A 516 -5.29 26.86 -0.60
C ALA A 516 -5.88 25.46 -0.50
N ILE A 517 -6.25 25.00 0.70
CA ILE A 517 -6.86 23.68 0.92
C ILE A 517 -8.23 23.60 0.22
N HIS A 518 -9.01 24.69 0.22
CA HIS A 518 -10.26 24.74 -0.54
C HIS A 518 -10.02 24.52 -2.05
N GLU A 519 -8.97 25.15 -2.62
CA GLU A 519 -8.59 24.90 -4.01
C GLU A 519 -8.13 23.45 -4.24
N VAL A 520 -7.40 22.84 -3.29
CA VAL A 520 -7.06 21.41 -3.37
C VAL A 520 -8.32 20.55 -3.40
N SER A 521 -9.26 20.79 -2.50
CA SER A 521 -10.53 20.05 -2.42
C SER A 521 -11.37 20.19 -3.70
N ARG A 522 -11.44 21.41 -4.25
CA ARG A 522 -12.07 21.65 -5.55
C ARG A 522 -11.38 20.92 -6.69
N GLY A 523 -10.06 20.96 -6.73
CA GLY A 523 -9.28 20.21 -7.70
C GLY A 523 -9.53 18.71 -7.61
N PHE A 524 -9.57 18.21 -6.39
CA PHE A 524 -9.74 16.78 -6.14
C PHE A 524 -11.15 16.27 -6.53
N SER A 525 -12.16 17.12 -6.54
CA SER A 525 -13.48 16.76 -7.08
C SER A 525 -13.49 16.45 -8.59
N TYR A 526 -12.43 16.80 -9.32
CA TYR A 526 -12.20 16.41 -10.71
C TYR A 526 -11.41 15.11 -10.85
N PHE A 527 -10.96 14.48 -9.76
CA PHE A 527 -10.20 13.23 -9.88
C PHE A 527 -11.03 12.18 -10.63
N PRO A 528 -10.52 11.61 -11.74
CA PRO A 528 -11.26 10.64 -12.55
C PRO A 528 -11.21 9.26 -11.89
N PHE A 529 -11.93 9.10 -10.76
CA PHE A 529 -11.87 7.89 -9.93
C PHE A 529 -12.26 6.65 -10.73
N ASN A 530 -11.31 5.70 -10.79
CA ASN A 530 -11.50 4.40 -11.41
C ASN A 530 -10.43 3.45 -10.83
N THR A 531 -10.82 2.27 -10.35
CA THR A 531 -9.88 1.28 -9.77
C THR A 531 -8.79 0.85 -10.75
N LYS A 532 -9.07 0.80 -12.05
CA LYS A 532 -8.05 0.51 -13.07
C LYS A 532 -7.02 1.64 -13.15
N LEU A 533 -7.45 2.90 -13.08
CA LEU A 533 -6.55 4.05 -13.04
C LEU A 533 -5.65 3.97 -11.81
N LEU A 534 -6.21 3.66 -10.62
CA LEU A 534 -5.45 3.55 -9.38
C LEU A 534 -4.36 2.47 -9.46
N TYR A 535 -4.65 1.33 -10.08
CA TYR A 535 -3.80 0.14 -10.02
C TYR A 535 -2.95 -0.09 -11.27
N LEU A 536 -3.39 0.34 -12.45
CA LEU A 536 -2.77 0.01 -13.73
C LEU A 536 -2.19 1.22 -14.47
N SER A 537 -2.08 2.37 -13.80
CA SER A 537 -1.49 3.60 -14.34
C SER A 537 -0.21 3.99 -13.61
N PRO A 538 0.59 4.91 -14.16
CA PRO A 538 1.79 5.42 -13.49
C PRO A 538 1.50 6.44 -12.38
N LEU A 539 0.30 6.53 -11.86
CA LEU A 539 -0.16 7.56 -10.91
C LEU A 539 0.79 7.70 -9.71
N ASN A 540 1.10 6.59 -9.04
CA ASN A 540 2.02 6.54 -7.90
C ASN A 540 3.49 6.37 -8.30
N GLN A 541 3.79 6.04 -9.54
CA GLN A 541 5.16 5.98 -10.07
C GLN A 541 5.62 7.38 -10.55
N GLY A 542 4.65 8.16 -11.03
CA GLY A 542 4.90 9.48 -11.60
C GLY A 542 6.00 9.46 -12.65
N PRO A 543 6.86 10.49 -12.67
CA PRO A 543 7.93 10.59 -13.66
C PRO A 543 9.12 9.65 -13.41
N SER A 544 9.05 8.70 -12.45
CA SER A 544 10.06 7.63 -12.32
C SER A 544 9.78 6.44 -13.25
N ASN A 545 8.55 6.31 -13.78
CA ASN A 545 8.17 5.25 -14.70
C ASN A 545 8.87 5.38 -16.05
N LEU A 546 9.44 4.27 -16.57
CA LEU A 546 10.15 4.25 -17.86
C LEU A 546 9.17 4.38 -19.03
N LEU A 547 9.57 5.08 -20.08
CA LEU A 547 8.84 5.22 -21.32
C LEU A 547 9.41 4.29 -22.42
N TYR A 548 8.56 3.83 -23.32
CA TYR A 548 8.94 2.92 -24.41
C TYR A 548 8.41 3.47 -25.73
N ARG A 549 9.28 3.51 -26.75
CA ARG A 549 8.91 3.94 -28.11
C ARG A 549 7.90 2.98 -28.71
N ASN A 550 8.19 1.70 -28.64
CA ASN A 550 7.32 0.64 -29.13
C ASN A 550 6.33 0.22 -28.06
N VAL A 551 5.15 -0.27 -28.47
CA VAL A 551 4.20 -0.87 -27.54
C VAL A 551 4.82 -2.15 -26.95
N THR A 552 4.88 -2.25 -25.63
CA THR A 552 5.56 -3.36 -24.96
C THR A 552 4.74 -4.65 -24.97
N ASN A 553 3.42 -4.56 -25.23
CA ASN A 553 2.46 -5.68 -25.10
C ASN A 553 2.52 -6.39 -23.74
N ARG A 554 2.90 -5.66 -22.68
CA ARG A 554 3.00 -6.17 -21.33
C ARG A 554 1.83 -5.71 -20.49
N LYS A 555 1.33 -6.62 -19.67
CA LYS A 555 0.32 -6.30 -18.68
C LYS A 555 0.98 -5.58 -17.51
N ALA A 556 0.54 -4.36 -17.22
CA ALA A 556 0.91 -3.65 -16.00
C ALA A 556 0.29 -4.33 -14.77
N THR A 557 0.92 -4.15 -13.62
CA THR A 557 0.42 -4.55 -12.31
C THR A 557 0.47 -3.34 -11.38
N MET A 558 -0.10 -3.45 -10.19
CA MET A 558 -0.13 -2.33 -9.24
C MET A 558 1.27 -1.76 -8.91
N VAL A 559 2.31 -2.59 -8.96
CA VAL A 559 3.65 -2.22 -8.47
C VAL A 559 4.76 -2.46 -9.49
N THR A 560 4.45 -2.97 -10.64
CA THR A 560 5.43 -3.17 -11.73
C THR A 560 4.91 -2.59 -13.04
N PHE A 561 5.80 -1.96 -13.77
CA PHE A 561 5.58 -1.36 -15.09
C PHE A 561 5.80 -2.39 -16.23
N PRO A 562 5.55 -2.07 -17.50
CA PRO A 562 5.20 -0.75 -18.04
C PRO A 562 3.71 -0.43 -17.91
N TYR A 563 3.37 0.85 -17.97
CA TYR A 563 2.00 1.36 -17.98
C TYR A 563 1.63 1.95 -19.37
N ASP A 564 2.14 1.37 -20.43
CA ASP A 564 1.99 1.88 -21.79
C ASP A 564 0.75 1.36 -22.54
N ASP A 565 0.04 0.40 -21.97
CA ASP A 565 -1.31 0.03 -22.41
C ASP A 565 -2.33 0.97 -21.74
N VAL A 566 -2.51 2.17 -22.34
CA VAL A 566 -3.41 3.18 -21.80
C VAL A 566 -4.87 2.75 -21.80
N SER A 567 -5.27 1.81 -22.67
CA SER A 567 -6.62 1.26 -22.72
C SER A 567 -6.95 0.40 -21.49
N SER A 568 -5.93 -0.08 -20.77
CA SER A 568 -6.10 -0.86 -19.54
C SER A 568 -6.55 0.00 -18.36
N TRP A 569 -6.39 1.33 -18.37
CA TRP A 569 -6.70 2.23 -17.26
C TRP A 569 -7.58 3.43 -17.63
N VAL A 570 -7.76 3.76 -18.92
CA VAL A 570 -8.74 4.73 -19.42
C VAL A 570 -9.44 4.13 -20.62
N SER A 571 -10.76 3.99 -20.60
CA SER A 571 -11.52 3.52 -21.74
C SER A 571 -11.57 4.59 -22.83
N LYS A 572 -11.66 4.15 -24.09
CA LYS A 572 -11.58 5.03 -25.27
C LYS A 572 -12.70 6.09 -25.31
N ASP A 573 -13.86 5.74 -24.82
CA ASP A 573 -15.03 6.62 -24.73
C ASP A 573 -14.91 7.67 -23.60
N GLU A 574 -14.04 7.43 -22.60
CA GLU A 574 -13.77 8.34 -21.50
C GLU A 574 -12.54 9.23 -21.72
N GLU A 575 -11.81 9.09 -22.83
CA GLU A 575 -10.54 9.77 -23.10
C GLU A 575 -10.61 11.28 -22.90
N ASN A 576 -11.57 11.94 -23.54
CA ASN A 576 -11.71 13.39 -23.45
C ASN A 576 -12.10 13.86 -22.04
N ASP A 577 -12.96 13.10 -21.35
CA ASP A 577 -13.35 13.39 -19.97
C ASP A 577 -12.16 13.24 -19.04
N PHE A 578 -11.38 12.18 -19.18
CA PHE A 578 -10.14 11.95 -18.43
C PHE A 578 -9.15 13.11 -18.58
N ILE A 579 -8.86 13.52 -19.83
CA ILE A 579 -7.94 14.63 -20.11
C ILE A 579 -8.44 15.93 -19.47
N ASN A 580 -9.73 16.25 -19.65
CA ASN A 580 -10.34 17.47 -19.09
C ASN A 580 -10.31 17.46 -17.55
N LYS A 581 -10.66 16.35 -16.93
CA LYS A 581 -10.62 16.18 -15.46
C LYS A 581 -9.21 16.36 -14.92
N MET A 582 -8.21 15.67 -15.51
CA MET A 582 -6.82 15.80 -15.10
C MET A 582 -6.28 17.23 -15.25
N GLN A 583 -6.63 17.92 -16.34
CA GLN A 583 -6.22 19.31 -16.56
C GLN A 583 -6.82 20.26 -15.51
N ASN A 584 -8.11 20.09 -15.17
CA ASN A 584 -8.77 20.89 -14.15
C ASN A 584 -8.17 20.63 -12.75
N LEU A 585 -7.97 19.37 -12.39
CA LEU A 585 -7.32 18.99 -11.14
C LEU A 585 -5.94 19.67 -10.99
N ILE A 586 -5.07 19.52 -12.01
CA ILE A 586 -3.72 20.12 -12.02
C ILE A 586 -3.80 21.66 -11.93
N LYS A 587 -4.76 22.30 -12.61
CA LYS A 587 -4.96 23.75 -12.56
C LYS A 587 -5.26 24.24 -11.15
N HIS A 588 -6.16 23.58 -10.44
CA HIS A 588 -6.51 23.91 -9.05
C HIS A 588 -5.35 23.70 -8.10
N PHE A 589 -4.60 22.59 -8.23
CA PHE A 589 -3.43 22.35 -7.40
C PHE A 589 -2.34 23.40 -7.60
N LYS A 590 -2.10 23.82 -8.85
CA LYS A 590 -1.17 24.93 -9.13
C LYS A 590 -1.66 26.27 -8.54
N LYS A 591 -2.98 26.50 -8.48
CA LYS A 591 -3.55 27.67 -7.83
C LYS A 591 -3.30 27.62 -6.31
N ALA A 592 -3.55 26.47 -5.68
CA ALA A 592 -3.26 26.25 -4.27
C ALA A 592 -1.77 26.47 -3.93
N LEU A 593 -0.87 25.93 -4.75
CA LEU A 593 0.58 26.16 -4.60
C LEU A 593 0.94 27.64 -4.66
N LYS A 594 0.34 28.41 -5.59
CA LYS A 594 0.58 29.85 -5.68
C LYS A 594 0.13 30.60 -4.43
N ILE A 595 -1.00 30.23 -3.83
CA ILE A 595 -1.49 30.82 -2.59
C ILE A 595 -0.50 30.55 -1.46
N LEU A 596 -0.11 29.29 -1.26
CA LEU A 596 0.81 28.91 -0.20
C LEU A 596 2.22 29.54 -0.36
N MET A 597 2.73 29.59 -1.58
CA MET A 597 4.05 30.17 -1.89
C MET A 597 4.07 31.71 -1.75
N ALA A 598 2.92 32.37 -1.68
CA ALA A 598 2.80 33.80 -1.42
C ALA A 598 2.86 34.16 0.07
N ILE A 599 2.81 33.18 0.98
CA ILE A 599 2.93 33.39 2.42
C ILE A 599 4.34 33.83 2.77
N ASN A 600 4.46 34.96 3.49
CA ASN A 600 5.74 35.46 3.95
C ASN A 600 6.24 34.69 5.18
N ASN A 601 7.45 34.16 5.13
CA ASN A 601 8.06 33.38 6.23
C ASN A 601 7.14 32.21 6.70
N PRO A 602 6.76 31.30 5.79
CA PRO A 602 5.87 30.21 6.13
C PRO A 602 6.47 29.28 7.19
N SER A 603 5.63 28.73 8.07
CA SER A 603 6.03 27.74 9.05
C SER A 603 6.55 26.44 8.38
N ASN A 604 7.24 25.60 9.14
CA ASN A 604 7.69 24.28 8.63
C ASN A 604 6.52 23.43 8.16
N ASP A 605 5.38 23.48 8.83
CA ASP A 605 4.17 22.74 8.44
C ASP A 605 3.62 23.22 7.09
N ILE A 606 3.64 24.53 6.84
CA ILE A 606 3.24 25.10 5.54
C ILE A 606 4.25 24.72 4.45
N LEU A 607 5.55 24.74 4.74
CA LEU A 607 6.60 24.29 3.80
C LEU A 607 6.44 22.81 3.46
N GLU A 608 6.03 22.01 4.42
CA GLU A 608 5.73 20.58 4.21
C GLU A 608 4.53 20.38 3.29
N ILE A 609 3.42 21.11 3.52
CA ILE A 609 2.25 21.12 2.63
C ILE A 609 2.64 21.52 1.20
N ILE A 610 3.43 22.58 1.04
CA ILE A 610 3.92 23.02 -0.28
C ILE A 610 4.71 21.89 -0.95
N ARG A 611 5.59 21.22 -0.21
CA ARG A 611 6.42 20.12 -0.72
C ARG A 611 5.56 18.96 -1.22
N TYR A 612 4.65 18.47 -0.40
CA TYR A 612 3.81 17.31 -0.77
C TYR A 612 2.81 17.64 -1.88
N LEU A 613 2.19 18.81 -1.85
CA LEU A 613 1.31 19.25 -2.93
C LEU A 613 2.07 19.43 -4.25
N ASN A 614 3.34 19.85 -4.20
CA ASN A 614 4.18 19.94 -5.40
C ASN A 614 4.50 18.54 -5.96
N VAL A 615 4.86 17.57 -5.12
CA VAL A 615 5.04 16.16 -5.53
C VAL A 615 3.78 15.63 -6.21
N TRP A 616 2.62 15.89 -5.65
CA TRP A 616 1.33 15.52 -6.21
C TRP A 616 1.10 16.10 -7.59
N THR A 617 1.27 17.40 -7.69
CA THR A 617 1.09 18.14 -8.97
C THR A 617 2.00 17.56 -10.04
N ILE A 618 3.28 17.28 -9.70
CA ILE A 618 4.26 16.67 -10.61
C ILE A 618 3.80 15.28 -11.06
N CYS A 619 3.32 14.44 -10.15
CA CYS A 619 2.90 13.06 -10.49
C CYS A 619 1.65 13.06 -11.39
N TYR A 620 0.67 13.91 -11.12
CA TYR A 620 -0.52 14.03 -11.98
C TYR A 620 -0.18 14.63 -13.35
N GLU A 621 0.70 15.63 -13.40
CA GLU A 621 1.20 16.16 -14.68
C GLU A 621 1.94 15.09 -15.49
N SER A 622 2.75 14.28 -14.82
CA SER A 622 3.47 13.18 -15.45
C SER A 622 2.50 12.11 -15.94
N THR A 623 1.51 11.72 -15.15
CA THR A 623 0.50 10.73 -15.55
C THR A 623 -0.24 11.17 -16.81
N LEU A 624 -0.72 12.41 -16.87
CA LEU A 624 -1.36 12.97 -18.06
C LEU A 624 -0.38 13.06 -19.24
N ASN A 625 0.87 13.45 -19.00
CA ASN A 625 1.89 13.55 -20.04
C ASN A 625 2.26 12.17 -20.63
N GLN A 626 2.36 11.14 -19.78
CA GLN A 626 2.61 9.77 -20.20
C GLN A 626 1.41 9.17 -20.96
N TYR A 627 0.18 9.50 -20.54
CA TYR A 627 -1.03 9.14 -21.29
C TYR A 627 -0.97 9.69 -22.72
N LEU A 628 -0.74 11.00 -22.84
CA LEU A 628 -0.66 11.68 -24.13
C LEU A 628 0.53 11.19 -24.99
N PHE A 629 1.68 10.89 -24.36
CA PHE A 629 2.82 10.28 -25.05
C PHE A 629 2.44 8.93 -25.65
N ASN A 630 1.80 8.05 -24.88
CA ASN A 630 1.43 6.71 -25.32
C ASN A 630 0.35 6.72 -26.40
N LEU A 631 -0.61 7.65 -26.34
CA LEU A 631 -1.59 7.85 -27.43
C LEU A 631 -0.91 8.30 -28.74
N ASN A 632 0.09 9.16 -28.65
CA ASN A 632 0.70 9.76 -29.83
C ASN A 632 1.91 9.01 -30.37
N LYS A 633 2.48 8.04 -29.62
CA LYS A 633 3.68 7.32 -30.05
C LYS A 633 3.48 6.39 -31.26
N VAL A 634 2.24 6.06 -31.55
CA VAL A 634 1.85 5.22 -32.72
C VAL A 634 1.70 6.03 -34.00
N ASP A 635 1.62 7.36 -33.93
CA ASP A 635 1.53 8.26 -35.07
C ASP A 635 2.92 8.82 -35.40
N GLU A 636 3.51 8.40 -36.53
CA GLU A 636 4.85 8.82 -36.96
C GLU A 636 4.97 10.33 -37.23
N ASN A 637 3.84 11.01 -37.49
CA ASN A 637 3.83 12.45 -37.76
C ASN A 637 3.85 13.31 -36.50
N LYS A 638 3.69 12.70 -35.32
CA LYS A 638 3.67 13.45 -34.05
C LYS A 638 5.05 13.70 -33.49
N ASN A 639 5.30 14.95 -33.07
CA ASN A 639 6.53 15.33 -32.40
C ASN A 639 6.50 14.89 -30.93
N LEU A 640 7.02 13.72 -30.62
CA LEU A 640 7.09 13.17 -29.26
C LEU A 640 8.06 13.93 -28.35
N ASN A 641 8.96 14.73 -28.87
CA ASN A 641 9.93 15.50 -28.08
C ASN A 641 9.25 16.50 -27.12
N ILE A 642 8.03 16.96 -27.43
CA ILE A 642 7.24 17.82 -26.54
C ILE A 642 6.97 17.09 -25.22
N TYR A 643 6.49 15.85 -25.28
CA TYR A 643 6.18 15.01 -24.12
C TYR A 643 7.47 14.59 -23.38
N LEU A 644 8.52 14.21 -24.12
CA LEU A 644 9.80 13.79 -23.54
C LEU A 644 10.50 14.95 -22.83
N ASN A 645 10.44 16.18 -23.36
CA ASN A 645 11.00 17.36 -22.70
C ASN A 645 10.24 17.68 -21.40
N LYS A 646 8.92 17.62 -21.43
CA LYS A 646 8.08 17.82 -20.26
C LYS A 646 8.36 16.77 -19.19
N GLU A 647 8.44 15.50 -19.59
CA GLU A 647 8.71 14.39 -18.69
C GLU A 647 10.09 14.52 -18.03
N LEU A 648 11.14 14.90 -18.79
CA LEU A 648 12.47 15.14 -18.23
C LEU A 648 12.45 16.23 -17.17
N LYS A 649 11.74 17.34 -17.43
CA LYS A 649 11.59 18.43 -16.46
C LYS A 649 10.94 17.92 -15.16
N LEU A 650 9.79 17.23 -15.27
CA LEU A 650 9.08 16.67 -14.13
C LEU A 650 9.93 15.64 -13.37
N THR A 651 10.68 14.79 -14.09
CA THR A 651 11.62 13.84 -13.49
C THR A 651 12.68 14.53 -12.64
N LEU A 652 13.30 15.59 -13.15
CA LEU A 652 14.35 16.33 -12.43
C LEU A 652 13.79 17.08 -11.22
N GLU A 653 12.58 17.63 -11.31
CA GLU A 653 11.90 18.29 -10.21
C GLU A 653 11.56 17.29 -9.08
N LEU A 654 10.94 16.13 -9.40
CA LEU A 654 10.67 15.11 -8.40
C LEU A 654 11.94 14.52 -7.80
N TYR A 655 12.96 14.26 -8.62
CA TYR A 655 14.25 13.76 -8.16
C TYR A 655 14.89 14.69 -7.12
N LYS A 656 14.83 16.00 -7.36
CA LYS A 656 15.30 17.00 -6.40
C LYS A 656 14.50 16.97 -5.10
N LEU A 657 13.16 16.90 -5.16
CA LEU A 657 12.31 16.83 -3.96
C LEU A 657 12.57 15.55 -3.16
N ALA A 658 12.61 14.41 -3.83
CA ALA A 658 12.90 13.12 -3.19
C ALA A 658 14.34 13.02 -2.62
N SER A 659 15.28 13.83 -3.12
CA SER A 659 16.63 13.86 -2.56
C SER A 659 16.73 14.61 -1.22
N LEU A 660 15.71 15.39 -0.87
CA LEU A 660 15.68 16.22 0.34
C LEU A 660 14.83 15.61 1.46
N ASP A 661 13.90 14.71 1.12
CA ASP A 661 12.93 14.18 2.06
C ASP A 661 12.72 12.68 1.83
N SER A 662 13.06 11.87 2.82
CA SER A 662 13.00 10.41 2.73
C SER A 662 11.58 9.84 2.75
N THR A 663 10.58 10.64 3.10
CA THR A 663 9.17 10.22 3.05
C THR A 663 8.61 10.20 1.64
N ILE A 664 9.20 10.98 0.72
CA ILE A 664 8.74 11.04 -0.67
C ILE A 664 9.09 9.74 -1.40
N GLY A 665 8.08 9.09 -1.92
CA GLY A 665 8.18 7.80 -2.59
C GLY A 665 8.05 6.59 -1.66
N PHE A 666 7.92 6.78 -0.35
CA PHE A 666 7.71 5.70 0.61
C PHE A 666 6.22 5.49 0.90
N GLU A 667 5.84 4.23 0.93
CA GLU A 667 4.56 3.76 1.41
C GLU A 667 4.78 2.40 2.12
N ALA A 668 4.18 2.20 3.29
CA ALA A 668 4.50 1.09 4.19
C ALA A 668 4.42 -0.29 3.52
N SER A 669 3.39 -0.54 2.71
CA SER A 669 3.17 -1.86 2.09
C SER A 669 3.94 -2.09 0.78
N ASN A 670 4.38 -1.02 0.11
CA ASN A 670 5.14 -1.08 -1.16
C ASN A 670 6.60 -0.65 -0.99
N GLN A 671 6.92 -0.08 0.16
CA GLN A 671 8.20 0.54 0.48
C GLN A 671 8.55 1.64 -0.53
N TYR A 672 9.81 1.84 -0.88
CA TYR A 672 10.15 2.91 -1.83
C TYR A 672 9.71 2.57 -3.25
N VAL A 673 8.82 3.37 -3.79
CA VAL A 673 8.34 3.26 -5.17
C VAL A 673 9.44 3.64 -6.16
N PHE A 674 10.29 4.58 -5.77
CA PHE A 674 11.45 4.99 -6.54
C PHE A 674 12.67 5.27 -5.64
N THR A 675 13.84 5.26 -6.22
CA THR A 675 15.13 5.50 -5.56
C THR A 675 15.98 6.41 -6.45
N GLN A 676 17.13 6.84 -5.95
CA GLN A 676 18.11 7.55 -6.78
C GLN A 676 18.42 6.80 -8.08
N ASN A 677 18.60 5.48 -7.99
CA ASN A 677 18.90 4.62 -9.13
C ASN A 677 17.79 4.64 -10.20
N THR A 678 16.52 4.60 -9.77
CA THR A 678 15.38 4.64 -10.71
C THR A 678 15.26 5.99 -11.41
N PHE A 679 15.52 7.10 -10.73
CA PHE A 679 15.55 8.41 -11.37
C PHE A 679 16.69 8.51 -12.40
N LEU A 680 17.86 8.01 -12.08
CA LEU A 680 19.01 7.98 -13.00
C LEU A 680 18.70 7.12 -14.23
N GLU A 681 18.08 5.96 -14.06
CA GLU A 681 17.60 5.12 -15.17
C GLU A 681 16.57 5.85 -16.04
N LYS A 682 15.60 6.53 -15.42
CA LYS A 682 14.59 7.33 -16.15
C LYS A 682 15.20 8.47 -16.96
N ILE A 683 16.19 9.15 -16.42
CA ILE A 683 16.90 10.24 -17.13
C ILE A 683 17.59 9.69 -18.38
N ILE A 684 18.29 8.55 -18.27
CA ILE A 684 18.89 7.87 -19.44
C ILE A 684 17.81 7.51 -20.45
N ASN A 685 16.75 6.88 -19.99
CA ASN A 685 15.60 6.47 -20.79
C ASN A 685 15.09 7.63 -21.66
N ILE A 686 14.75 8.76 -21.07
CA ILE A 686 14.21 9.91 -21.81
C ILE A 686 15.24 10.47 -22.79
N ILE A 687 16.51 10.63 -22.38
CA ILE A 687 17.53 11.23 -23.22
C ILE A 687 17.85 10.34 -24.43
N LEU A 688 17.82 9.03 -24.28
CA LEU A 688 18.04 8.09 -25.37
C LEU A 688 16.84 8.06 -26.32
N LEU A 689 15.60 8.09 -25.79
CA LEU A 689 14.39 8.19 -26.61
C LEU A 689 14.39 9.46 -27.48
N LYS A 690 14.78 10.61 -26.93
CA LYS A 690 14.87 11.88 -27.67
C LYS A 690 15.86 11.84 -28.85
N LYS A 691 16.90 11.01 -28.79
CA LYS A 691 17.88 10.87 -29.87
C LYS A 691 17.39 9.98 -31.01
N ASN A 692 16.39 9.17 -30.75
CA ASN A 692 15.80 8.23 -31.71
C ASN A 692 14.45 8.75 -32.28
N VAL A 693 14.06 9.96 -31.94
CA VAL A 693 12.95 10.75 -32.48
C VAL A 693 13.56 11.88 -33.34
#